data_781347306249bbdb733d8b66f423ff42
#
_entry.id   781347306249bbdb733d8b66f423ff42
#
_cell.length_a   1.000
_cell.length_b   1.000
_cell.length_c   1.000
_cell.angle_alpha   90.00
_cell.angle_beta   90.00
_cell.angle_gamma   90.00
#
_symmetry.space_group_name_H-M   'P 1'
#
loop_
_entity.id
_entity.type
_entity.pdbx_description
1 polymer ?
#
loop_
_entity_poly.entity_id
_entity_poly.type
_entity_poly.pdbx_seq_one_letter_code
_entity_poly.pdbx_strand_id
1 'polypeptide(L)'
;MATVEHARLRRCRCAAVLTGALVFALVSADAQADADAAMAPQQAAAIDEAIAAEIADGHLAGAVVVTGDADGVRVRVARGLRVTGEHAEAMTVNTVFDLASLTKPVATAVATMQLAERGMLSLDAPAARYWPAFGAHGKAGITIRQLLAHVSGLPVGVSSSRALRSRAAVLADIVAMTPGAPAGTQVRYSDVNYVVLGEIVERISHRPLDVWCAAHVFGPLGMASTAFRPPAPLFARVAPTTVRDGHLLRGSVHDPLAAAMDGVAGNAGLFASADDLARFARMLMNGGALGAVRVLARRSIAALETPASLDAQGDLHTPGWAVGPPLTANRYRLPPVGALQHLGYTGTALWIDLVTHRFAIVLTSRLYPDEAGTAMPLRSLVLGIVSSEAAPVSSSRIATRVPAMAAAVAQVARLPVSRGPVLAGIDVLSARGFAAVAGKRIALVTNRSGFDRFGRRTVDLLAQAPGARLVALFAPEHGLGTDVDEKFGDTIDVATGLVIHSLYGDRRRIAPALLADVDMLVLDLQDAGVRFFTYLATLGYALEAGAAAHRPVLVLDRPDPLGGDTFGGPMADAGAATFTGYYPLPLQPGMTLGELARLFNDRLHIGAALTVVPMANYARAMRFGDTGLGWVALSPNLRDGAALSLYPETGLIEGAEVSVGRGTETPFGVVGAPWIDGRILADDLRAMRLAATFSPVRFVPAEGPYHGTVCEGVRIELPPGAARPGEVGLALALALHRRYPARFRIEAIRASVGSREVADMLEAGRSIDEIERVVDAQNAAFARERGAFLIY
;
A
#
# COMPACT_ATOMS: atom_id res chain seq x y z
N MET A 1 15.28 -62.83 -22.13
CA MET A 1 13.85 -62.57 -21.97
C MET A 1 13.49 -61.64 -20.75
N ALA A 2 14.43 -61.29 -19.88
CA ALA A 2 14.17 -60.47 -18.69
C ALA A 2 14.28 -58.93 -18.89
N THR A 3 14.77 -58.50 -20.04
CA THR A 3 14.99 -57.03 -20.32
C THR A 3 13.83 -56.32 -21.02
N VAL A 4 12.84 -57.08 -21.52
CA VAL A 4 11.69 -56.47 -22.25
C VAL A 4 10.52 -56.17 -21.30
N GLU A 5 10.41 -56.88 -20.20
CA GLU A 5 9.31 -56.70 -19.21
C GLU A 5 9.47 -55.47 -18.33
N HIS A 6 10.71 -55.06 -18.01
CA HIS A 6 10.98 -53.85 -17.22
C HIS A 6 10.69 -52.54 -17.98
N ALA A 7 10.75 -52.55 -19.31
CA ALA A 7 10.43 -51.38 -20.13
C ALA A 7 8.90 -51.12 -20.27
N ARG A 8 8.10 -52.19 -20.20
CA ARG A 8 6.64 -52.07 -20.25
C ARG A 8 6.03 -51.55 -18.94
N LEU A 9 6.56 -51.97 -17.79
CA LEU A 9 6.12 -51.53 -16.47
C LEU A 9 6.44 -50.03 -16.18
N ARG A 10 7.56 -49.52 -16.72
CA ARG A 10 7.89 -48.09 -16.61
C ARG A 10 6.98 -47.19 -17.47
N ARG A 11 6.57 -47.64 -18.67
CA ARG A 11 5.63 -46.89 -19.53
C ARG A 11 4.21 -46.84 -18.99
N CYS A 12 3.74 -47.92 -18.34
CA CYS A 12 2.42 -47.89 -17.70
C CYS A 12 2.37 -46.99 -16.44
N ARG A 13 3.45 -46.89 -15.65
CA ARG A 13 3.48 -46.02 -14.50
C ARG A 13 3.55 -44.53 -14.88
N CYS A 14 4.24 -44.15 -15.93
CA CYS A 14 4.26 -42.77 -16.44
C CYS A 14 2.93 -42.36 -17.07
N ALA A 15 2.20 -43.24 -17.75
CA ALA A 15 0.90 -42.94 -18.30
C ALA A 15 -0.18 -42.79 -17.23
N ALA A 16 -0.15 -43.58 -16.15
CA ALA A 16 -1.08 -43.48 -15.03
C ALA A 16 -0.87 -42.21 -14.18
N VAL A 17 0.38 -41.74 -14.02
CA VAL A 17 0.68 -40.49 -13.30
C VAL A 17 0.30 -39.26 -14.15
N LEU A 18 0.50 -39.30 -15.46
CA LEU A 18 0.09 -38.21 -16.36
C LEU A 18 -1.44 -38.13 -16.49
N THR A 19 -2.15 -39.27 -16.54
CA THR A 19 -3.61 -39.26 -16.58
C THR A 19 -4.24 -38.83 -15.27
N GLY A 20 -3.67 -39.23 -14.12
CA GLY A 20 -4.10 -38.78 -12.80
C GLY A 20 -3.88 -37.28 -12.57
N ALA A 21 -2.73 -36.74 -13.00
CA ALA A 21 -2.45 -35.30 -12.90
C ALA A 21 -3.36 -34.46 -13.84
N LEU A 22 -3.69 -34.97 -15.03
CA LEU A 22 -4.60 -34.29 -15.97
C LEU A 22 -6.05 -34.33 -15.48
N VAL A 23 -6.51 -35.44 -14.89
CA VAL A 23 -7.86 -35.56 -14.33
C VAL A 23 -8.00 -34.70 -13.07
N PHE A 24 -6.94 -34.64 -12.21
CA PHE A 24 -6.97 -33.76 -11.04
C PHE A 24 -6.93 -32.26 -11.42
N ALA A 25 -6.22 -31.90 -12.49
CA ALA A 25 -6.19 -30.53 -13.01
C ALA A 25 -7.52 -30.14 -13.69
N LEU A 26 -8.18 -31.05 -14.38
CA LEU A 26 -9.49 -30.83 -14.99
C LEU A 26 -10.58 -30.73 -13.92
N VAL A 27 -10.59 -31.62 -12.94
CA VAL A 27 -11.60 -31.59 -11.83
C VAL A 27 -11.42 -30.34 -10.95
N SER A 28 -10.19 -29.87 -10.76
CA SER A 28 -9.96 -28.61 -10.02
C SER A 28 -10.34 -27.36 -10.84
N ALA A 29 -10.19 -27.39 -12.18
CA ALA A 29 -10.59 -26.31 -13.05
C ALA A 29 -12.12 -26.20 -13.18
N ASP A 30 -12.83 -27.33 -13.30
CA ASP A 30 -14.29 -27.34 -13.34
C ASP A 30 -14.90 -26.94 -11.98
N ALA A 31 -14.35 -27.40 -10.86
CA ALA A 31 -14.80 -27.00 -9.53
C ALA A 31 -14.56 -25.51 -9.25
N GLN A 32 -13.47 -24.94 -9.77
CA GLN A 32 -13.20 -23.51 -9.66
C GLN A 32 -14.14 -22.69 -10.57
N ALA A 33 -14.42 -23.17 -11.78
CA ALA A 33 -15.35 -22.52 -12.71
C ALA A 33 -16.78 -22.53 -12.17
N ASP A 34 -17.22 -23.62 -11.53
CA ASP A 34 -18.53 -23.73 -10.88
C ASP A 34 -18.62 -22.84 -9.61
N ALA A 35 -17.55 -22.74 -8.84
CA ALA A 35 -17.47 -21.86 -7.69
C ALA A 35 -17.52 -20.37 -8.15
N ASP A 36 -16.75 -20.00 -9.17
CA ASP A 36 -16.75 -18.63 -9.73
C ASP A 36 -18.10 -18.28 -10.38
N ALA A 37 -18.79 -19.24 -10.99
CA ALA A 37 -20.13 -19.04 -11.55
C ALA A 37 -21.20 -18.87 -10.46
N ALA A 38 -21.05 -19.53 -9.31
CA ALA A 38 -21.96 -19.39 -8.18
C ALA A 38 -21.74 -18.08 -7.38
N MET A 39 -20.52 -17.52 -7.41
CA MET A 39 -20.15 -16.29 -6.71
C MET A 39 -20.56 -15.02 -7.46
N ALA A 40 -20.65 -15.04 -8.77
CA ALA A 40 -20.97 -13.86 -9.57
C ALA A 40 -22.31 -13.17 -9.19
N PRO A 41 -23.42 -13.86 -8.87
CA PRO A 41 -24.65 -13.24 -8.39
C PRO A 41 -24.51 -12.57 -7.01
N GLN A 42 -23.74 -13.16 -6.08
CA GLN A 42 -23.52 -12.60 -4.75
C GLN A 42 -22.65 -11.33 -4.84
N GLN A 43 -21.58 -11.37 -5.64
CA GLN A 43 -20.76 -10.22 -5.91
C GLN A 43 -21.56 -9.09 -6.56
N ALA A 44 -22.44 -9.42 -7.52
CA ALA A 44 -23.30 -8.43 -8.16
C ALA A 44 -24.25 -7.77 -7.16
N ALA A 45 -24.85 -8.54 -6.27
CA ALA A 45 -25.72 -8.03 -5.21
C ALA A 45 -24.96 -7.13 -4.22
N ALA A 46 -23.77 -7.55 -3.76
CA ALA A 46 -22.95 -6.75 -2.86
C ALA A 46 -22.48 -5.44 -3.49
N ILE A 47 -22.12 -5.45 -4.77
CA ILE A 47 -21.76 -4.24 -5.53
C ILE A 47 -22.99 -3.34 -5.73
N ASP A 48 -24.15 -3.89 -6.04
CA ASP A 48 -25.40 -3.12 -6.20
C ASP A 48 -25.77 -2.43 -4.89
N GLU A 49 -25.69 -3.14 -3.77
CA GLU A 49 -25.93 -2.59 -2.43
C GLU A 49 -24.89 -1.49 -2.09
N ALA A 50 -23.61 -1.70 -2.40
CA ALA A 50 -22.58 -0.68 -2.20
C ALA A 50 -22.88 0.61 -2.97
N ILE A 51 -23.29 0.51 -4.24
CA ILE A 51 -23.68 1.68 -5.04
C ILE A 51 -24.91 2.34 -4.44
N ALA A 52 -25.92 1.55 -4.02
CA ALA A 52 -27.15 2.09 -3.43
C ALA A 52 -26.86 2.91 -2.17
N ALA A 53 -25.99 2.41 -1.33
CA ALA A 53 -25.56 3.06 -0.12
C ALA A 53 -24.88 4.41 -0.40
N GLU A 54 -23.94 4.46 -1.34
CA GLU A 54 -23.23 5.69 -1.70
C GLU A 54 -24.13 6.74 -2.37
N ILE A 55 -25.17 6.30 -3.07
CA ILE A 55 -26.22 7.18 -3.60
C ILE A 55 -27.07 7.75 -2.43
N ALA A 56 -27.47 6.90 -1.47
CA ALA A 56 -28.26 7.33 -0.31
C ALA A 56 -27.48 8.33 0.57
N ASP A 57 -26.17 8.20 0.65
CA ASP A 57 -25.28 9.14 1.36
C ASP A 57 -24.98 10.44 0.60
N GLY A 58 -25.49 10.54 -0.64
CA GLY A 58 -25.29 11.75 -1.46
C GLY A 58 -23.89 11.88 -2.06
N HIS A 59 -23.06 10.83 -2.01
CA HIS A 59 -21.70 10.87 -2.54
C HIS A 59 -21.65 10.86 -4.06
N LEU A 60 -22.67 10.28 -4.72
CA LEU A 60 -22.77 10.17 -6.18
C LEU A 60 -24.22 9.97 -6.61
N ALA A 61 -24.54 10.32 -7.84
CA ALA A 61 -25.89 10.15 -8.42
C ALA A 61 -26.12 8.72 -8.95
N GLY A 62 -25.06 8.02 -9.33
CA GLY A 62 -25.09 6.67 -9.85
C GLY A 62 -23.72 6.21 -10.31
N ALA A 63 -23.58 4.91 -10.52
CA ALA A 63 -22.34 4.30 -10.97
C ALA A 63 -22.56 3.09 -11.86
N VAL A 64 -21.52 2.74 -12.63
CA VAL A 64 -21.36 1.48 -13.35
C VAL A 64 -20.12 0.78 -12.79
N VAL A 65 -20.28 -0.47 -12.37
CA VAL A 65 -19.19 -1.33 -11.93
C VAL A 65 -19.15 -2.58 -12.79
N VAL A 66 -17.97 -2.90 -13.31
CA VAL A 66 -17.72 -4.10 -14.11
C VAL A 66 -16.49 -4.82 -13.53
N THR A 67 -16.64 -6.12 -13.29
CA THR A 67 -15.53 -6.99 -12.88
C THR A 67 -15.40 -8.19 -13.79
N GLY A 68 -14.23 -8.80 -13.83
CA GLY A 68 -14.01 -9.98 -14.65
C GLY A 68 -12.57 -10.46 -14.60
N ASP A 69 -12.25 -11.29 -15.58
CA ASP A 69 -10.93 -11.92 -15.73
C ASP A 69 -10.45 -11.89 -17.18
N ALA A 70 -9.36 -12.61 -17.46
CA ALA A 70 -8.79 -12.69 -18.80
C ALA A 70 -9.76 -13.28 -19.83
N ASP A 71 -10.68 -14.14 -19.39
CA ASP A 71 -11.63 -14.83 -20.29
C ASP A 71 -12.87 -13.98 -20.58
N GLY A 72 -13.33 -13.18 -19.60
CA GLY A 72 -14.52 -12.37 -19.82
C GLY A 72 -14.92 -11.45 -18.67
N VAL A 73 -16.05 -10.80 -18.88
CA VAL A 73 -16.74 -10.04 -17.85
C VAL A 73 -17.58 -11.00 -17.00
N ARG A 74 -17.46 -10.93 -15.69
CA ARG A 74 -18.20 -11.78 -14.72
C ARG A 74 -19.40 -11.04 -14.13
N VAL A 75 -19.23 -9.77 -13.80
CA VAL A 75 -20.27 -8.93 -13.19
C VAL A 75 -20.41 -7.62 -13.93
N ARG A 76 -21.65 -7.19 -14.12
CA ARG A 76 -22.05 -5.84 -14.58
C ARG A 76 -23.16 -5.32 -13.69
N VAL A 77 -22.90 -4.22 -13.01
CA VAL A 77 -23.91 -3.50 -12.22
C VAL A 77 -23.97 -2.06 -12.67
N ALA A 78 -25.18 -1.56 -12.90
CA ALA A 78 -25.44 -0.14 -13.13
C ALA A 78 -26.59 0.29 -12.25
N ARG A 79 -26.40 1.30 -11.41
CA ARG A 79 -27.43 1.76 -10.48
C ARG A 79 -27.45 3.28 -10.36
N GLY A 80 -28.63 3.83 -10.10
CA GLY A 80 -28.84 5.26 -9.92
C GLY A 80 -29.11 5.97 -11.23
N LEU A 81 -28.76 7.25 -11.25
CA LEU A 81 -29.05 8.17 -12.37
C LEU A 81 -27.76 8.72 -12.94
N ARG A 82 -27.69 8.88 -14.25
CA ARG A 82 -26.66 9.66 -14.93
C ARG A 82 -27.02 11.16 -15.01
N VAL A 83 -28.33 11.47 -15.04
CA VAL A 83 -28.87 12.83 -14.90
C VAL A 83 -29.95 12.81 -13.84
N THR A 84 -29.89 13.75 -12.88
CA THR A 84 -30.89 13.94 -11.82
C THR A 84 -31.87 15.07 -12.17
N GLY A 85 -32.97 15.18 -11.43
CA GLY A 85 -33.94 16.27 -11.58
C GLY A 85 -35.10 15.95 -12.53
N GLU A 86 -35.72 16.98 -13.10
CA GLU A 86 -36.94 16.88 -13.91
C GLU A 86 -36.78 15.99 -15.17
N HIS A 87 -35.60 16.02 -15.76
CA HIS A 87 -35.24 15.20 -16.92
C HIS A 87 -34.30 14.05 -16.54
N ALA A 88 -34.66 13.32 -15.48
CA ALA A 88 -33.84 12.24 -14.96
C ALA A 88 -33.57 11.15 -16.01
N GLU A 89 -32.30 10.74 -16.11
CA GLU A 89 -31.85 9.67 -16.99
C GLU A 89 -31.25 8.54 -16.16
N ALA A 90 -31.72 7.31 -16.37
CA ALA A 90 -31.20 6.15 -15.65
C ALA A 90 -29.72 5.87 -16.03
N MET A 91 -28.93 5.44 -15.04
CA MET A 91 -27.63 4.84 -15.26
C MET A 91 -27.81 3.50 -15.97
N THR A 92 -26.97 3.22 -16.94
CA THR A 92 -27.02 1.97 -17.71
C THR A 92 -25.60 1.42 -17.88
N VAL A 93 -25.45 0.10 -18.04
CA VAL A 93 -24.14 -0.56 -18.22
C VAL A 93 -23.34 -0.01 -19.41
N ASN A 94 -24.01 0.54 -20.39
CA ASN A 94 -23.39 1.13 -21.59
C ASN A 94 -23.20 2.66 -21.48
N THR A 95 -23.40 3.24 -20.31
CA THR A 95 -23.13 4.67 -20.06
C THR A 95 -21.64 4.97 -20.29
N VAL A 96 -21.39 6.10 -20.91
CA VAL A 96 -20.04 6.59 -21.28
C VAL A 96 -19.64 7.69 -20.31
N PHE A 97 -18.41 7.67 -19.83
CA PHE A 97 -17.91 8.62 -18.82
C PHE A 97 -16.66 9.34 -19.30
N ASP A 98 -16.47 10.59 -18.84
CA ASP A 98 -15.18 11.26 -18.89
C ASP A 98 -14.21 10.52 -17.96
N LEU A 99 -13.20 9.90 -18.54
CA LEU A 99 -12.24 9.06 -17.83
C LEU A 99 -11.19 9.87 -17.06
N ALA A 100 -11.10 11.18 -17.27
CA ALA A 100 -10.06 12.02 -16.70
C ALA A 100 -8.66 11.38 -16.87
N SER A 101 -7.94 11.21 -15.78
CA SER A 101 -6.56 10.70 -15.78
C SER A 101 -6.39 9.24 -16.24
N LEU A 102 -7.46 8.44 -16.34
CA LEU A 102 -7.36 7.14 -17.01
C LEU A 102 -6.97 7.27 -18.50
N THR A 103 -7.07 8.45 -19.09
CA THR A 103 -6.51 8.78 -20.40
C THR A 103 -5.02 8.43 -20.48
N LYS A 104 -4.28 8.66 -19.39
CA LYS A 104 -2.83 8.44 -19.33
C LYS A 104 -2.45 7.00 -19.65
N PRO A 105 -2.94 5.99 -18.90
CA PRO A 105 -2.60 4.59 -19.18
C PRO A 105 -3.32 4.02 -20.39
N VAL A 106 -4.58 4.38 -20.64
CA VAL A 106 -5.41 3.75 -21.68
C VAL A 106 -5.06 4.24 -23.08
N ALA A 107 -4.64 5.49 -23.21
CA ALA A 107 -4.31 6.10 -24.51
C ALA A 107 -2.81 6.41 -24.62
N THR A 108 -2.31 7.34 -23.84
CA THR A 108 -1.00 7.96 -24.04
C THR A 108 0.16 7.02 -23.79
N ALA A 109 0.14 6.27 -22.69
CA ALA A 109 1.20 5.31 -22.40
C ALA A 109 1.24 4.19 -23.45
N VAL A 110 0.09 3.67 -23.86
CA VAL A 110 0.01 2.64 -24.91
C VAL A 110 0.53 3.16 -26.25
N ALA A 111 0.12 4.36 -26.66
CA ALA A 111 0.63 4.98 -27.88
C ALA A 111 2.15 5.19 -27.84
N THR A 112 2.69 5.64 -26.69
CA THR A 112 4.12 5.79 -26.48
C THR A 112 4.85 4.45 -26.60
N MET A 113 4.32 3.40 -25.96
CA MET A 113 4.88 2.04 -26.04
C MET A 113 4.84 1.48 -27.46
N GLN A 114 3.75 1.71 -28.21
CA GLN A 114 3.65 1.30 -29.62
C GLN A 114 4.71 1.96 -30.52
N LEU A 115 4.99 3.24 -30.30
CA LEU A 115 6.07 3.93 -31.01
C LEU A 115 7.46 3.38 -30.63
N ALA A 116 7.64 3.02 -29.35
CA ALA A 116 8.88 2.37 -28.89
C ALA A 116 9.06 0.99 -29.55
N GLU A 117 8.00 0.19 -29.66
CA GLU A 117 8.01 -1.12 -30.33
C GLU A 117 8.40 -1.03 -31.81
N ARG A 118 7.97 0.03 -32.47
CA ARG A 118 8.28 0.33 -33.88
C ARG A 118 9.67 0.94 -34.08
N GLY A 119 10.44 1.16 -32.98
CA GLY A 119 11.75 1.79 -33.02
C GLY A 119 11.71 3.29 -33.37
N MET A 120 10.53 3.91 -33.39
CA MET A 120 10.35 5.33 -33.69
C MET A 120 10.75 6.23 -32.51
N LEU A 121 10.73 5.71 -31.27
CA LEU A 121 11.27 6.36 -30.10
C LEU A 121 11.99 5.35 -29.19
N SER A 122 12.88 5.85 -28.32
CA SER A 122 13.50 5.09 -27.23
C SER A 122 13.02 5.64 -25.90
N LEU A 123 12.60 4.74 -24.98
CA LEU A 123 12.15 5.13 -23.65
C LEU A 123 13.25 5.83 -22.84
N ASP A 124 14.52 5.50 -23.11
CA ASP A 124 15.68 6.03 -22.39
C ASP A 124 16.30 7.25 -23.09
N ALA A 125 15.77 7.64 -24.26
CA ALA A 125 16.19 8.86 -24.90
C ALA A 125 15.57 10.10 -24.24
N PRO A 126 16.28 11.25 -24.24
CA PRO A 126 15.72 12.52 -23.83
C PRO A 126 14.51 12.89 -24.68
N ALA A 127 13.45 13.40 -24.05
CA ALA A 127 12.25 13.91 -24.73
C ALA A 127 12.60 15.05 -25.71
N ALA A 128 13.62 15.83 -25.38
CA ALA A 128 14.16 16.88 -26.23
C ALA A 128 14.64 16.39 -27.61
N ARG A 129 14.98 15.12 -27.77
CA ARG A 129 15.29 14.50 -29.06
C ARG A 129 14.09 14.55 -30.03
N TYR A 130 12.88 14.41 -29.48
CA TYR A 130 11.63 14.32 -30.25
C TYR A 130 10.87 15.65 -30.26
N TRP A 131 11.10 16.49 -29.26
CA TRP A 131 10.60 17.85 -29.17
C TRP A 131 11.73 18.78 -28.70
N PRO A 132 12.59 19.31 -29.62
CA PRO A 132 13.78 20.08 -29.26
C PRO A 132 13.50 21.29 -28.36
N ALA A 133 12.40 22.03 -28.61
CA ALA A 133 12.04 23.20 -27.80
C ALA A 133 11.75 22.83 -26.32
N PHE A 134 11.25 21.63 -26.04
CA PHE A 134 11.03 21.15 -24.69
C PHE A 134 12.31 21.12 -23.86
N GLY A 135 13.47 20.88 -24.47
CA GLY A 135 14.76 20.78 -23.79
C GLY A 135 15.26 22.08 -23.10
N ALA A 136 14.58 23.20 -23.32
CA ALA A 136 14.93 24.48 -22.70
C ALA A 136 14.78 24.43 -21.15
N HIS A 137 15.38 25.39 -20.46
CA HIS A 137 15.22 25.62 -19.02
C HIS A 137 15.48 24.37 -18.13
N GLY A 138 16.56 23.64 -18.43
CA GLY A 138 17.00 22.51 -17.61
C GLY A 138 16.29 21.16 -17.89
N LYS A 139 15.48 21.08 -18.96
CA LYS A 139 14.72 19.86 -19.32
C LYS A 139 15.43 18.96 -20.33
N ALA A 140 16.61 19.34 -20.85
CA ALA A 140 17.28 18.64 -21.95
C ALA A 140 17.54 17.15 -21.69
N GLY A 141 17.78 16.75 -20.43
CA GLY A 141 18.08 15.38 -20.04
C GLY A 141 16.85 14.54 -19.60
N ILE A 142 15.65 15.11 -19.54
CA ILE A 142 14.46 14.37 -19.13
C ILE A 142 14.11 13.31 -20.17
N THR A 143 14.08 12.01 -19.75
CA THR A 143 13.80 10.89 -20.66
C THR A 143 12.31 10.61 -20.77
N ILE A 144 11.91 9.89 -21.84
CA ILE A 144 10.54 9.42 -22.04
C ILE A 144 10.10 8.53 -20.85
N ARG A 145 10.96 7.64 -20.38
CA ARG A 145 10.70 6.78 -19.20
C ARG A 145 10.41 7.60 -17.95
N GLN A 146 11.17 8.67 -17.72
CA GLN A 146 10.97 9.55 -16.57
C GLN A 146 9.64 10.33 -16.64
N LEU A 147 9.20 10.70 -17.83
CA LEU A 147 7.87 11.30 -18.03
C LEU A 147 6.76 10.28 -17.72
N LEU A 148 6.85 9.05 -18.26
CA LEU A 148 5.87 7.97 -18.02
C LEU A 148 5.74 7.61 -16.53
N ALA A 149 6.83 7.64 -15.78
CA ALA A 149 6.90 7.24 -14.37
C ALA A 149 6.76 8.40 -13.37
N HIS A 150 6.40 9.60 -13.84
CA HIS A 150 6.24 10.80 -13.00
C HIS A 150 7.49 11.22 -12.18
N VAL A 151 8.69 10.92 -12.69
CA VAL A 151 9.98 11.31 -12.07
C VAL A 151 10.74 12.35 -12.86
N SER A 152 10.08 13.15 -13.67
CA SER A 152 10.68 14.21 -14.50
C SER A 152 11.09 15.44 -13.70
N GLY A 153 10.55 15.65 -12.49
CA GLY A 153 10.68 16.87 -11.71
C GLY A 153 9.79 18.03 -12.18
N LEU A 154 8.97 17.84 -13.23
CA LEU A 154 8.08 18.89 -13.75
C LEU A 154 6.95 19.23 -12.76
N PRO A 155 6.41 20.47 -12.79
CA PRO A 155 5.23 20.87 -12.02
C PRO A 155 4.02 19.98 -12.30
N VAL A 156 3.06 19.96 -11.38
CA VAL A 156 1.80 19.17 -11.49
C VAL A 156 1.00 19.59 -12.72
N GLY A 157 0.87 20.91 -12.96
CA GLY A 157 0.12 21.50 -14.07
C GLY A 157 0.81 22.73 -14.64
N VAL A 158 0.11 23.47 -15.50
CA VAL A 158 0.61 24.71 -16.10
C VAL A 158 0.67 25.87 -15.10
N SER A 159 1.56 26.83 -15.36
CA SER A 159 1.95 27.89 -14.40
C SER A 159 0.86 28.94 -14.15
N SER A 160 -0.05 29.12 -15.07
CA SER A 160 -1.09 30.18 -14.95
C SER A 160 -2.35 29.89 -15.76
N SER A 161 -3.46 30.55 -15.38
CA SER A 161 -4.70 30.53 -16.14
C SER A 161 -4.54 31.08 -17.57
N ARG A 162 -3.51 31.89 -17.82
CA ARG A 162 -3.19 32.41 -19.15
C ARG A 162 -2.76 31.27 -20.10
N ALA A 163 -2.08 30.24 -19.59
CA ALA A 163 -1.70 29.05 -20.38
C ALA A 163 -2.94 28.27 -20.84
N LEU A 164 -4.05 28.33 -20.10
CA LEU A 164 -5.28 27.58 -20.43
C LEU A 164 -6.16 28.25 -21.53
N ARG A 165 -5.62 29.19 -22.29
CA ARG A 165 -6.38 29.87 -23.36
C ARG A 165 -6.38 29.12 -24.70
N SER A 166 -5.36 28.32 -24.97
CA SER A 166 -5.24 27.57 -26.22
C SER A 166 -4.13 26.52 -26.12
N ARG A 167 -4.15 25.54 -27.02
CA ARG A 167 -3.08 24.57 -27.20
C ARG A 167 -1.70 25.24 -27.32
N ALA A 168 -1.58 26.28 -28.16
CA ALA A 168 -0.33 26.99 -28.36
C ALA A 168 0.18 27.63 -27.06
N ALA A 169 -0.69 28.19 -26.25
CA ALA A 169 -0.34 28.79 -24.97
C ALA A 169 0.12 27.72 -23.94
N VAL A 170 -0.55 26.57 -23.89
CA VAL A 170 -0.14 25.44 -23.04
C VAL A 170 1.26 24.96 -23.42
N LEU A 171 1.52 24.73 -24.68
CA LEU A 171 2.83 24.25 -25.16
C LEU A 171 3.93 25.28 -24.94
N ALA A 172 3.65 26.56 -25.10
CA ALA A 172 4.60 27.63 -24.80
C ALA A 172 4.95 27.71 -23.32
N ASP A 173 3.96 27.57 -22.43
CA ASP A 173 4.17 27.52 -20.97
C ASP A 173 5.03 26.32 -20.57
N ILE A 174 4.75 25.13 -21.12
CA ILE A 174 5.55 23.92 -20.89
C ILE A 174 7.01 24.10 -21.34
N VAL A 175 7.22 24.75 -22.48
CA VAL A 175 8.58 25.06 -22.95
C VAL A 175 9.29 26.01 -21.99
N ALA A 176 8.61 26.99 -21.45
CA ALA A 176 9.15 27.98 -20.51
C ALA A 176 9.36 27.44 -19.08
N MET A 177 8.70 26.32 -18.70
CA MET A 177 8.81 25.75 -17.36
C MET A 177 10.24 25.31 -17.02
N THR A 178 10.59 25.48 -15.74
CA THR A 178 11.78 24.89 -15.11
C THR A 178 11.34 23.75 -14.20
N PRO A 179 12.00 22.56 -14.22
CA PRO A 179 11.74 21.50 -13.26
C PRO A 179 11.96 21.99 -11.82
N GLY A 180 11.07 21.60 -10.90
CA GLY A 180 11.20 21.93 -9.48
C GLY A 180 12.19 21.00 -8.75
N ALA A 181 12.63 19.90 -9.40
CA ALA A 181 13.63 18.97 -8.89
C ALA A 181 14.39 18.33 -10.06
N PRO A 182 15.59 17.78 -9.83
CA PRO A 182 16.30 17.02 -10.85
C PRO A 182 15.51 15.79 -11.29
N ALA A 183 15.51 15.48 -12.58
CA ALA A 183 14.83 14.32 -13.12
C ALA A 183 15.38 13.01 -12.52
N GLY A 184 14.49 12.08 -12.16
CA GLY A 184 14.83 10.80 -11.53
C GLY A 184 14.97 10.86 -10.00
N THR A 185 14.76 12.03 -9.36
CA THR A 185 15.05 12.20 -7.93
C THR A 185 13.84 12.07 -7.01
N GLN A 186 12.65 12.31 -7.50
CA GLN A 186 11.40 12.14 -6.73
C GLN A 186 10.23 11.86 -7.65
N VAL A 187 9.25 11.12 -7.15
CA VAL A 187 7.97 10.99 -7.83
C VAL A 187 7.14 12.24 -7.55
N ARG A 188 6.66 12.85 -8.62
CA ARG A 188 5.69 13.93 -8.56
C ARG A 188 4.68 13.73 -9.66
N TYR A 189 3.48 13.30 -9.28
CA TYR A 189 2.39 13.17 -10.26
C TYR A 189 2.23 14.49 -11.01
N SER A 190 2.26 14.43 -12.34
CA SER A 190 2.26 15.64 -13.20
C SER A 190 1.46 15.37 -14.47
N ASP A 191 0.46 16.20 -14.70
CA ASP A 191 -0.31 16.22 -15.95
C ASP A 191 0.56 16.68 -17.12
N VAL A 192 1.49 17.60 -16.85
CA VAL A 192 2.44 18.11 -17.84
C VAL A 192 3.26 16.98 -18.48
N ASN A 193 3.67 15.98 -17.70
CA ASN A 193 4.39 14.82 -18.24
C ASN A 193 3.63 14.18 -19.40
N TYR A 194 2.35 13.99 -19.22
CA TYR A 194 1.52 13.29 -20.20
C TYR A 194 1.08 14.19 -21.36
N VAL A 195 0.93 15.49 -21.14
CA VAL A 195 0.79 16.45 -22.26
C VAL A 195 2.04 16.41 -23.14
N VAL A 196 3.23 16.38 -22.55
CA VAL A 196 4.51 16.26 -23.29
C VAL A 196 4.56 14.93 -24.06
N LEU A 197 4.18 13.82 -23.44
CA LEU A 197 4.13 12.52 -24.13
C LEU A 197 3.13 12.50 -25.30
N GLY A 198 1.93 13.05 -25.11
CA GLY A 198 0.94 13.18 -26.17
C GLY A 198 1.46 14.00 -27.36
N GLU A 199 2.09 15.16 -27.07
CA GLU A 199 2.71 16.00 -28.09
C GLU A 199 3.86 15.27 -28.85
N ILE A 200 4.66 14.48 -28.13
CA ILE A 200 5.72 13.65 -28.73
C ILE A 200 5.13 12.56 -29.64
N VAL A 201 4.05 11.91 -29.20
CA VAL A 201 3.32 10.93 -30.04
C VAL A 201 2.88 11.57 -31.35
N GLU A 202 2.26 12.76 -31.29
CA GLU A 202 1.81 13.48 -32.49
C GLU A 202 2.97 13.89 -33.39
N ARG A 203 4.08 14.40 -32.83
CA ARG A 203 5.27 14.81 -33.60
C ARG A 203 5.94 13.64 -34.32
N ILE A 204 6.06 12.49 -33.66
CA ILE A 204 6.72 11.31 -34.25
C ILE A 204 5.80 10.63 -35.28
N SER A 205 4.51 10.50 -34.96
CA SER A 205 3.57 9.79 -35.81
C SER A 205 3.02 10.63 -36.98
N HIS A 206 3.17 11.95 -36.91
CA HIS A 206 2.53 12.94 -37.78
C HIS A 206 1.01 12.81 -37.80
N ARG A 207 0.41 12.34 -36.69
CA ARG A 207 -1.05 12.18 -36.52
C ARG A 207 -1.47 12.73 -35.17
N PRO A 208 -2.67 13.35 -35.05
CA PRO A 208 -3.25 13.69 -33.76
C PRO A 208 -3.37 12.46 -32.85
N LEU A 209 -3.24 12.66 -31.55
CA LEU A 209 -3.26 11.59 -30.55
C LEU A 209 -4.56 10.78 -30.61
N ASP A 210 -5.71 11.43 -30.75
CA ASP A 210 -7.01 10.79 -30.88
C ASP A 210 -7.09 9.87 -32.14
N VAL A 211 -6.58 10.36 -33.28
CA VAL A 211 -6.51 9.59 -34.54
C VAL A 211 -5.58 8.39 -34.40
N TRP A 212 -4.43 8.58 -33.77
CA TRP A 212 -3.51 7.46 -33.50
C TRP A 212 -4.17 6.38 -32.63
N CYS A 213 -4.73 6.77 -31.48
CA CYS A 213 -5.35 5.84 -30.53
C CYS A 213 -6.58 5.14 -31.14
N ALA A 214 -7.42 5.86 -31.90
CA ALA A 214 -8.56 5.27 -32.59
C ALA A 214 -8.14 4.18 -33.57
N ALA A 215 -7.08 4.44 -34.37
CA ALA A 215 -6.62 3.50 -35.41
C ALA A 215 -5.81 2.30 -34.82
N HIS A 216 -5.07 2.48 -33.74
CA HIS A 216 -4.09 1.48 -33.29
C HIS A 216 -4.41 0.87 -31.93
N VAL A 217 -5.41 1.40 -31.18
CA VAL A 217 -5.81 0.89 -29.87
C VAL A 217 -7.30 0.57 -29.86
N PHE A 218 -8.18 1.58 -30.02
CA PHE A 218 -9.61 1.43 -29.76
C PHE A 218 -10.30 0.63 -30.85
N GLY A 219 -10.07 0.96 -32.13
CA GLY A 219 -10.65 0.25 -33.26
C GLY A 219 -10.26 -1.22 -33.27
N PRO A 220 -8.98 -1.59 -33.27
CA PRO A 220 -8.56 -3.00 -33.19
C PRO A 220 -9.18 -3.79 -32.07
N LEU A 221 -9.32 -3.20 -30.85
CA LEU A 221 -9.95 -3.84 -29.70
C LEU A 221 -11.48 -3.87 -29.74
N GLY A 222 -12.09 -3.20 -30.73
CA GLY A 222 -13.55 -3.07 -30.80
C GLY A 222 -14.15 -2.21 -29.69
N MET A 223 -13.42 -1.19 -29.22
CA MET A 223 -13.82 -0.25 -28.17
C MET A 223 -14.66 0.88 -28.78
N ALA A 224 -15.84 0.53 -29.25
CA ALA A 224 -16.69 1.41 -30.08
C ALA A 224 -17.30 2.60 -29.30
N SER A 225 -17.27 2.57 -27.97
CA SER A 225 -17.76 3.64 -27.11
C SER A 225 -16.60 4.45 -26.50
N THR A 226 -15.39 4.33 -27.06
CA THR A 226 -14.19 4.99 -26.55
C THR A 226 -13.67 6.01 -27.57
N ALA A 227 -13.63 7.27 -27.17
CA ALA A 227 -13.14 8.35 -28.03
C ALA A 227 -12.72 9.57 -27.20
N PHE A 228 -11.75 10.32 -27.69
CA PHE A 228 -11.67 11.76 -27.39
C PHE A 228 -12.81 12.47 -28.12
N ARG A 229 -13.40 13.51 -27.52
CA ARG A 229 -14.51 14.25 -28.16
C ARG A 229 -15.60 13.29 -28.70
N PRO A 230 -16.42 12.67 -27.84
CA PRO A 230 -17.40 11.67 -28.24
C PRO A 230 -18.24 12.13 -29.39
N PRO A 231 -18.41 11.35 -30.46
CA PRO A 231 -19.23 11.73 -31.59
C PRO A 231 -20.72 11.70 -31.25
N ALA A 232 -21.55 12.44 -32.02
CA ALA A 232 -22.99 12.60 -31.80
C ALA A 232 -23.77 11.31 -31.44
N PRO A 233 -23.52 10.14 -32.05
CA PRO A 233 -24.21 8.90 -31.66
C PRO A 233 -23.95 8.43 -30.24
N LEU A 234 -22.84 8.84 -29.61
CA LEU A 234 -22.52 8.50 -28.21
C LEU A 234 -23.15 9.47 -27.22
N PHE A 235 -23.50 10.70 -27.61
CA PHE A 235 -23.96 11.74 -26.69
C PHE A 235 -25.12 11.31 -25.80
N ALA A 236 -26.11 10.60 -26.33
CA ALA A 236 -27.25 10.11 -25.58
C ALA A 236 -26.86 9.16 -24.41
N ARG A 237 -25.65 8.60 -24.44
CA ARG A 237 -25.13 7.68 -23.44
C ARG A 237 -24.08 8.29 -22.54
N VAL A 238 -23.59 9.49 -22.84
CA VAL A 238 -22.58 10.16 -22.03
C VAL A 238 -23.22 10.66 -20.74
N ALA A 239 -22.67 10.32 -19.60
CA ALA A 239 -22.99 10.95 -18.32
C ALA A 239 -22.39 12.35 -18.26
N PRO A 240 -23.14 13.37 -17.82
CA PRO A 240 -22.54 14.68 -17.54
C PRO A 240 -21.51 14.56 -16.42
N THR A 241 -20.42 15.29 -16.55
CA THR A 241 -19.35 15.28 -15.56
C THR A 241 -19.66 16.23 -14.40
N THR A 242 -20.27 17.39 -14.71
CA THR A 242 -20.71 18.41 -13.74
C THR A 242 -21.72 19.35 -14.38
N VAL A 243 -22.16 20.36 -13.63
CA VAL A 243 -22.90 21.52 -14.16
C VAL A 243 -21.96 22.72 -14.18
N ARG A 244 -21.79 23.37 -15.33
CA ARG A 244 -20.95 24.55 -15.49
C ARG A 244 -21.76 25.67 -16.16
N ASP A 245 -21.80 26.84 -15.54
CA ASP A 245 -22.59 28.00 -16.01
C ASP A 245 -24.08 27.65 -16.29
N GLY A 246 -24.66 26.80 -15.43
CA GLY A 246 -26.06 26.38 -15.56
C GLY A 246 -26.31 25.29 -16.64
N HIS A 247 -25.28 24.81 -17.31
CA HIS A 247 -25.37 23.79 -18.36
C HIS A 247 -24.69 22.51 -17.98
N LEU A 248 -25.27 21.37 -18.41
CA LEU A 248 -24.62 20.05 -18.24
C LEU A 248 -23.32 20.00 -19.04
N LEU A 249 -22.18 19.79 -18.38
CA LEU A 249 -20.93 19.49 -19.05
C LEU A 249 -20.96 18.02 -19.50
N ARG A 250 -21.50 17.79 -20.72
CA ARG A 250 -21.75 16.46 -21.27
C ARG A 250 -21.00 16.29 -22.60
N GLY A 251 -20.14 15.27 -22.68
CA GLY A 251 -19.34 14.99 -23.87
C GLY A 251 -18.19 15.98 -24.13
N SER A 252 -18.02 16.97 -23.28
CA SER A 252 -16.85 17.85 -23.23
C SER A 252 -16.00 17.49 -22.02
N VAL A 253 -14.67 17.49 -22.18
CA VAL A 253 -13.75 17.13 -21.12
C VAL A 253 -13.84 18.10 -19.95
N HIS A 254 -13.83 17.57 -18.73
CA HIS A 254 -13.85 18.39 -17.50
C HIS A 254 -12.49 19.05 -17.24
N ASP A 255 -11.39 18.35 -17.45
CA ASP A 255 -10.04 18.83 -17.19
C ASP A 255 -9.72 20.10 -17.98
N PRO A 256 -9.37 21.23 -17.30
CA PRO A 256 -9.18 22.52 -17.99
C PRO A 256 -7.95 22.53 -18.90
N LEU A 257 -6.93 21.74 -18.57
CA LEU A 257 -5.72 21.63 -19.39
C LEU A 257 -6.03 20.89 -20.69
N ALA A 258 -6.77 19.79 -20.62
CA ALA A 258 -7.21 19.06 -21.80
C ALA A 258 -8.23 19.87 -22.62
N ALA A 259 -9.10 20.64 -21.97
CA ALA A 259 -10.02 21.57 -22.68
C ALA A 259 -9.25 22.64 -23.47
N ALA A 260 -8.18 23.22 -22.91
CA ALA A 260 -7.29 24.15 -23.60
C ALA A 260 -6.50 23.50 -24.75
N MET A 261 -6.40 22.16 -24.75
CA MET A 261 -5.81 21.32 -25.79
C MET A 261 -6.87 20.79 -26.79
N ASP A 262 -7.96 21.52 -26.96
CA ASP A 262 -9.07 21.20 -27.87
C ASP A 262 -9.75 19.85 -27.57
N GLY A 263 -9.74 19.43 -26.27
CA GLY A 263 -10.32 18.17 -25.80
C GLY A 263 -9.48 16.93 -26.09
N VAL A 264 -8.28 17.10 -26.62
CA VAL A 264 -7.34 15.99 -26.93
C VAL A 264 -5.98 16.27 -26.28
N ALA A 265 -5.74 15.67 -25.14
CA ALA A 265 -4.47 15.83 -24.44
C ALA A 265 -3.98 14.50 -23.88
N GLY A 266 -2.68 14.37 -23.69
CA GLY A 266 -2.12 13.13 -23.17
C GLY A 266 -2.49 12.83 -21.71
N ASN A 267 -2.89 13.84 -20.93
CA ASN A 267 -3.24 13.70 -19.51
C ASN A 267 -4.72 13.37 -19.28
N ALA A 268 -5.62 13.83 -20.12
CA ALA A 268 -7.09 13.69 -19.98
C ALA A 268 -7.80 13.90 -21.33
N GLY A 269 -9.14 13.72 -21.37
CA GLY A 269 -10.00 13.96 -22.53
C GLY A 269 -10.58 12.71 -23.15
N LEU A 270 -10.19 11.52 -22.68
CA LEU A 270 -10.76 10.26 -23.15
C LEU A 270 -12.11 9.98 -22.47
N PHE A 271 -13.08 9.55 -23.25
CA PHE A 271 -14.37 9.03 -22.79
C PHE A 271 -14.47 7.54 -23.12
N ALA A 272 -15.07 6.74 -22.23
CA ALA A 272 -15.31 5.32 -22.50
C ALA A 272 -16.48 4.74 -21.69
N SER A 273 -16.97 3.57 -22.11
CA SER A 273 -17.82 2.69 -21.33
C SER A 273 -16.98 1.67 -20.55
N ALA A 274 -17.58 1.07 -19.51
CA ALA A 274 -16.92 0.03 -18.71
C ALA A 274 -16.62 -1.23 -19.54
N ASP A 275 -17.48 -1.62 -20.45
CA ASP A 275 -17.26 -2.78 -21.34
C ASP A 275 -16.06 -2.58 -22.28
N ASP A 276 -15.83 -1.36 -22.78
CA ASP A 276 -14.64 -1.05 -23.57
C ASP A 276 -13.36 -1.13 -22.73
N LEU A 277 -13.39 -0.61 -21.50
CA LEU A 277 -12.27 -0.76 -20.57
C LEU A 277 -12.02 -2.22 -20.18
N ALA A 278 -13.06 -3.06 -20.10
CA ALA A 278 -12.90 -4.50 -19.89
C ALA A 278 -12.17 -5.18 -21.06
N ARG A 279 -12.42 -4.76 -22.31
CA ARG A 279 -11.65 -5.24 -23.48
C ARG A 279 -10.19 -4.83 -23.39
N PHE A 280 -9.93 -3.61 -22.96
CA PHE A 280 -8.58 -3.09 -22.71
C PHE A 280 -7.86 -3.86 -21.60
N ALA A 281 -8.52 -4.10 -20.46
CA ALA A 281 -7.98 -4.86 -19.34
C ALA A 281 -7.60 -6.29 -19.77
N ARG A 282 -8.50 -6.96 -20.49
CA ARG A 282 -8.26 -8.30 -21.03
C ARG A 282 -7.10 -8.34 -22.01
N MET A 283 -6.95 -7.33 -22.86
CA MET A 283 -5.79 -7.20 -23.76
C MET A 283 -4.48 -7.18 -22.98
N LEU A 284 -4.39 -6.39 -21.88
CA LEU A 284 -3.19 -6.35 -21.04
C LEU A 284 -2.93 -7.70 -20.36
N MET A 285 -3.94 -8.31 -19.73
CA MET A 285 -3.83 -9.61 -19.05
C MET A 285 -3.42 -10.75 -19.99
N ASN A 286 -3.80 -10.66 -21.25
CA ASN A 286 -3.44 -11.64 -22.30
C ASN A 286 -2.11 -11.29 -23.02
N GLY A 287 -1.23 -10.55 -22.35
CA GLY A 287 0.12 -10.25 -22.86
C GLY A 287 0.12 -9.35 -24.10
N GLY A 288 -0.80 -8.39 -24.15
CA GLY A 288 -0.91 -7.36 -25.19
C GLY A 288 -1.80 -7.72 -26.37
N ALA A 289 -2.64 -8.78 -26.25
CA ALA A 289 -3.54 -9.21 -27.32
C ALA A 289 -4.96 -9.52 -26.80
N LEU A 290 -5.96 -9.32 -27.64
CA LEU A 290 -7.33 -9.74 -27.40
C LEU A 290 -7.80 -10.59 -28.60
N GLY A 291 -7.98 -11.90 -28.39
CA GLY A 291 -8.18 -12.85 -29.48
C GLY A 291 -6.99 -12.82 -30.45
N ALA A 292 -7.26 -12.67 -31.72
CA ALA A 292 -6.25 -12.58 -32.79
C ALA A 292 -5.58 -11.18 -32.90
N VAL A 293 -6.12 -10.17 -32.21
CA VAL A 293 -5.67 -8.79 -32.35
C VAL A 293 -4.58 -8.50 -31.30
N ARG A 294 -3.40 -8.09 -31.76
CA ARG A 294 -2.30 -7.64 -30.89
C ARG A 294 -2.14 -6.12 -30.94
N VAL A 295 -2.22 -5.49 -29.79
CA VAL A 295 -2.04 -4.03 -29.62
C VAL A 295 -0.65 -3.71 -29.08
N LEU A 296 -0.12 -4.53 -28.15
CA LEU A 296 1.22 -4.41 -27.59
C LEU A 296 1.97 -5.74 -27.65
N ALA A 297 3.27 -5.68 -27.78
CA ALA A 297 4.14 -6.85 -27.65
C ALA A 297 4.25 -7.29 -26.18
N ARG A 298 4.52 -8.56 -25.92
CA ARG A 298 4.71 -9.08 -24.55
C ARG A 298 5.81 -8.35 -23.78
N ARG A 299 6.89 -7.92 -24.47
CA ARG A 299 7.96 -7.14 -23.83
C ARG A 299 7.49 -5.78 -23.31
N SER A 300 6.52 -5.16 -23.96
CA SER A 300 5.93 -3.89 -23.52
C SER A 300 5.03 -4.09 -22.30
N ILE A 301 4.28 -5.20 -22.26
CA ILE A 301 3.54 -5.58 -21.05
C ILE A 301 4.50 -5.79 -19.87
N ALA A 302 5.60 -6.51 -20.07
CA ALA A 302 6.63 -6.70 -19.04
C ALA A 302 7.23 -5.34 -18.58
N ALA A 303 7.38 -4.37 -19.48
CA ALA A 303 7.85 -3.02 -19.12
C ALA A 303 6.80 -2.24 -18.30
N LEU A 304 5.50 -2.41 -18.57
CA LEU A 304 4.42 -1.84 -17.77
C LEU A 304 4.31 -2.49 -16.38
N GLU A 305 4.75 -3.73 -16.22
CA GLU A 305 4.82 -4.42 -14.92
C GLU A 305 6.06 -4.05 -14.10
N THR A 306 7.09 -3.51 -14.74
CA THR A 306 8.38 -3.25 -14.08
C THR A 306 8.33 -1.90 -13.35
N PRO A 307 8.50 -1.87 -12.04
CA PRO A 307 8.54 -0.63 -11.28
C PRO A 307 9.66 0.30 -11.79
N ALA A 308 9.30 1.56 -11.98
CA ALA A 308 10.22 2.60 -12.44
C ALA A 308 10.50 3.64 -11.34
N SER A 309 9.63 3.74 -10.35
CA SER A 309 9.78 4.71 -9.26
C SER A 309 8.96 4.31 -8.02
N LEU A 310 9.31 4.94 -6.89
CA LEU A 310 8.65 4.83 -5.61
C LEU A 310 8.35 6.24 -5.11
N ASP A 311 7.12 6.53 -4.73
CA ASP A 311 6.77 7.85 -4.19
C ASP A 311 7.03 7.98 -2.68
N ALA A 312 6.74 9.16 -2.12
CA ALA A 312 6.98 9.44 -0.71
C ALA A 312 6.04 8.65 0.23
N GLN A 313 4.93 8.13 -0.29
CA GLN A 313 3.97 7.31 0.42
C GLN A 313 4.35 5.82 0.39
N GLY A 314 5.33 5.45 -0.42
CA GLY A 314 5.76 4.07 -0.62
C GLY A 314 5.02 3.36 -1.76
N ASP A 315 4.25 4.09 -2.57
CA ASP A 315 3.56 3.53 -3.72
C ASP A 315 4.52 3.36 -4.91
N LEU A 316 4.47 2.18 -5.51
CA LEU A 316 5.24 1.88 -6.70
C LEU A 316 4.55 2.40 -7.95
N HIS A 317 5.35 2.96 -8.86
CA HIS A 317 4.88 3.40 -10.16
C HIS A 317 5.63 2.68 -11.29
N THR A 318 4.88 2.32 -12.33
CA THR A 318 5.40 1.81 -13.60
C THR A 318 5.08 2.79 -14.73
N PRO A 319 5.54 2.58 -15.95
CA PRO A 319 5.16 3.45 -17.05
C PRO A 319 3.64 3.51 -17.26
N GLY A 320 3.00 4.55 -16.74
CA GLY A 320 1.57 4.80 -16.87
C GLY A 320 0.67 4.32 -15.73
N TRP A 321 1.20 3.62 -14.72
CA TRP A 321 0.38 3.00 -13.67
C TRP A 321 1.00 3.19 -12.27
N ALA A 322 0.15 3.27 -11.26
CA ALA A 322 0.52 2.88 -9.92
C ALA A 322 0.35 1.36 -9.77
N VAL A 323 1.09 0.75 -8.85
CA VAL A 323 1.08 -0.71 -8.65
C VAL A 323 0.58 -1.03 -7.25
N GLY A 324 -0.45 -1.84 -7.19
CA GLY A 324 -0.99 -2.37 -5.94
C GLY A 324 -0.77 -3.88 -5.77
N PRO A 325 -1.09 -4.40 -4.59
CA PRO A 325 -1.12 -5.85 -4.38
C PRO A 325 -2.12 -6.54 -5.29
N PRO A 326 -1.94 -7.85 -5.58
CA PRO A 326 -2.90 -8.64 -6.34
C PRO A 326 -4.33 -8.57 -5.81
N LEU A 327 -5.33 -8.71 -6.69
CA LEU A 327 -6.76 -8.76 -6.34
C LEU A 327 -7.10 -10.16 -5.80
N THR A 328 -6.88 -10.40 -4.52
CA THR A 328 -7.02 -11.70 -3.86
C THR A 328 -7.36 -11.54 -2.37
N ALA A 329 -7.94 -12.57 -1.75
CA ALA A 329 -8.39 -12.54 -0.35
C ALA A 329 -7.26 -12.18 0.65
N ASN A 330 -6.02 -12.53 0.33
CA ASN A 330 -4.86 -12.16 1.12
C ASN A 330 -4.09 -10.93 0.56
N ARG A 331 -4.76 -10.09 -0.24
CA ARG A 331 -4.21 -8.90 -0.92
C ARG A 331 -3.29 -8.08 -0.03
N TYR A 332 -3.70 -7.86 1.20
CA TYR A 332 -3.02 -6.95 2.12
C TYR A 332 -1.79 -7.54 2.80
N ARG A 333 -1.59 -8.86 2.63
CA ARG A 333 -0.36 -9.57 3.04
C ARG A 333 0.67 -9.64 1.91
N LEU A 334 0.33 -9.15 0.73
CA LEU A 334 1.16 -9.26 -0.45
C LEU A 334 1.81 -7.91 -0.77
N PRO A 335 3.05 -7.92 -1.27
CA PRO A 335 3.69 -6.71 -1.73
C PRO A 335 2.96 -6.15 -2.97
N PRO A 336 3.08 -4.84 -3.28
CA PRO A 336 2.44 -4.20 -4.44
C PRO A 336 3.10 -4.65 -5.75
N VAL A 337 2.76 -5.85 -6.24
CA VAL A 337 3.41 -6.50 -7.40
C VAL A 337 2.44 -7.06 -8.43
N GLY A 338 1.16 -6.79 -8.32
CA GLY A 338 0.16 -7.46 -9.14
C GLY A 338 -0.76 -6.52 -9.90
N ALA A 339 -1.48 -5.67 -9.19
CA ALA A 339 -2.51 -4.85 -9.78
C ALA A 339 -1.95 -3.53 -10.32
N LEU A 340 -1.99 -3.35 -11.62
CA LEU A 340 -1.88 -2.04 -12.25
C LEU A 340 -3.14 -1.25 -11.91
N GLN A 341 -2.99 -0.05 -11.37
CA GLN A 341 -4.12 0.77 -10.95
C GLN A 341 -3.99 2.21 -11.43
N HIS A 342 -5.11 2.81 -11.77
CA HIS A 342 -5.18 4.24 -12.03
C HIS A 342 -6.56 4.79 -11.67
N LEU A 343 -6.58 6.01 -11.14
CA LEU A 343 -7.79 6.72 -10.71
C LEU A 343 -8.02 7.95 -11.59
N GLY A 344 -9.29 8.24 -11.90
CA GLY A 344 -9.70 9.46 -12.57
C GLY A 344 -10.34 10.46 -11.62
N TYR A 345 -10.02 11.73 -11.77
CA TYR A 345 -10.55 12.82 -10.93
C TYR A 345 -12.08 12.89 -10.96
N THR A 346 -12.70 12.58 -12.09
CA THR A 346 -14.14 12.55 -12.30
C THR A 346 -14.89 11.45 -11.52
N GLY A 347 -14.17 10.50 -10.91
CA GLY A 347 -14.76 9.40 -10.15
C GLY A 347 -14.41 8.01 -10.69
N THR A 348 -13.76 7.93 -11.85
CA THR A 348 -13.42 6.68 -12.53
C THR A 348 -12.22 5.97 -11.90
N ALA A 349 -12.19 4.63 -11.97
CA ALA A 349 -11.08 3.82 -11.51
C ALA A 349 -10.95 2.52 -12.30
N LEU A 350 -9.73 2.05 -12.45
CA LEU A 350 -9.38 0.82 -13.17
C LEU A 350 -8.27 0.09 -12.44
N TRP A 351 -8.51 -1.17 -12.10
CA TRP A 351 -7.53 -2.13 -11.57
C TRP A 351 -7.42 -3.32 -12.51
N ILE A 352 -6.20 -3.71 -12.87
CA ILE A 352 -5.89 -4.84 -13.75
C ILE A 352 -4.80 -5.66 -13.08
N ASP A 353 -5.16 -6.81 -12.54
CA ASP A 353 -4.22 -7.70 -11.87
C ASP A 353 -3.64 -8.72 -12.85
N LEU A 354 -2.36 -8.58 -13.13
CA LEU A 354 -1.61 -9.43 -14.04
C LEU A 354 -1.09 -10.72 -13.37
N VAL A 355 -1.32 -10.90 -12.05
CA VAL A 355 -0.99 -12.12 -11.30
C VAL A 355 -2.17 -13.06 -11.19
N THR A 356 -3.33 -12.53 -10.81
CA THR A 356 -4.57 -13.30 -10.67
C THR A 356 -5.41 -13.29 -11.93
N HIS A 357 -5.04 -12.48 -12.93
CA HIS A 357 -5.79 -12.25 -14.16
C HIS A 357 -7.22 -11.73 -13.93
N ARG A 358 -7.39 -10.85 -12.91
CA ARG A 358 -8.67 -10.23 -12.56
C ARG A 358 -8.61 -8.73 -12.85
N PHE A 359 -9.78 -8.13 -13.11
CA PHE A 359 -9.92 -6.69 -13.22
C PHE A 359 -11.17 -6.19 -12.50
N ALA A 360 -11.12 -4.92 -12.09
CA ALA A 360 -12.25 -4.17 -11.57
C ALA A 360 -12.29 -2.77 -12.20
N ILE A 361 -13.48 -2.33 -12.57
CA ILE A 361 -13.75 -1.03 -13.20
C ILE A 361 -14.87 -0.36 -12.43
N VAL A 362 -14.64 0.87 -11.97
CA VAL A 362 -15.66 1.73 -11.35
C VAL A 362 -15.76 2.99 -12.15
N LEU A 363 -16.94 3.28 -12.71
CA LEU A 363 -17.23 4.50 -13.44
C LEU A 363 -18.39 5.26 -12.78
N THR A 364 -18.14 6.49 -12.38
CA THR A 364 -19.15 7.42 -11.86
C THR A 364 -18.76 8.85 -12.22
N SER A 365 -19.71 9.78 -12.13
CA SER A 365 -19.46 11.21 -12.22
C SER A 365 -19.62 11.85 -10.83
N ARG A 366 -18.57 11.70 -9.97
CA ARG A 366 -18.58 12.24 -8.60
C ARG A 366 -18.72 13.76 -8.54
N LEU A 367 -18.36 14.44 -9.62
CA LEU A 367 -18.45 15.89 -9.71
C LEU A 367 -19.85 16.39 -10.07
N TYR A 368 -20.74 15.47 -10.47
CA TYR A 368 -22.11 15.82 -10.82
C TYR A 368 -23.05 15.66 -9.62
N PRO A 369 -23.91 16.66 -9.31
CA PRO A 369 -24.13 17.88 -10.12
C PRO A 369 -23.25 19.08 -9.73
N ASP A 370 -22.67 19.14 -8.53
CA ASP A 370 -22.15 20.33 -7.84
C ASP A 370 -20.68 20.25 -7.41
N GLU A 371 -19.95 19.26 -7.90
CA GLU A 371 -18.55 18.96 -7.59
C GLU A 371 -18.27 18.54 -6.13
N ALA A 372 -19.31 18.38 -5.29
CA ALA A 372 -19.19 18.03 -3.88
C ALA A 372 -19.07 16.52 -3.60
N GLY A 373 -19.36 15.66 -4.59
CA GLY A 373 -19.36 14.21 -4.43
C GLY A 373 -17.96 13.57 -4.28
N THR A 374 -17.96 12.35 -3.80
CA THR A 374 -16.75 11.53 -3.68
C THR A 374 -16.98 10.11 -4.22
N ALA A 375 -15.97 9.54 -4.87
CA ALA A 375 -16.00 8.15 -5.33
C ALA A 375 -15.10 7.23 -4.49
N MET A 376 -14.39 7.77 -3.50
CA MET A 376 -13.42 6.98 -2.71
C MET A 376 -14.07 5.84 -1.93
N PRO A 377 -15.21 6.05 -1.23
CA PRO A 377 -15.85 4.94 -0.51
C PRO A 377 -16.28 3.81 -1.45
N LEU A 378 -16.95 4.14 -2.58
CA LEU A 378 -17.35 3.12 -3.57
C LEU A 378 -16.16 2.35 -4.11
N ARG A 379 -15.06 3.03 -4.46
CA ARG A 379 -13.83 2.40 -4.94
C ARG A 379 -13.28 1.40 -3.94
N SER A 380 -13.18 1.80 -2.66
CA SER A 380 -12.68 0.95 -1.58
C SER A 380 -13.60 -0.26 -1.33
N LEU A 381 -14.92 -0.06 -1.34
CA LEU A 381 -15.89 -1.15 -1.19
C LEU A 381 -15.79 -2.16 -2.33
N VAL A 382 -15.80 -1.70 -3.58
CA VAL A 382 -15.68 -2.58 -4.75
C VAL A 382 -14.36 -3.36 -4.72
N LEU A 383 -13.25 -2.69 -4.39
CA LEU A 383 -11.95 -3.35 -4.27
C LEU A 383 -11.96 -4.42 -3.18
N GLY A 384 -12.57 -4.14 -2.03
CA GLY A 384 -12.77 -5.09 -0.92
C GLY A 384 -13.59 -6.31 -1.35
N ILE A 385 -14.75 -6.08 -1.99
CA ILE A 385 -15.65 -7.14 -2.48
C ILE A 385 -14.93 -8.03 -3.49
N VAL A 386 -14.29 -7.46 -4.51
CA VAL A 386 -13.59 -8.22 -5.57
C VAL A 386 -12.42 -9.01 -5.02
N SER A 387 -11.71 -8.47 -4.03
CA SER A 387 -10.56 -9.14 -3.44
C SER A 387 -10.97 -10.27 -2.48
N SER A 388 -12.01 -10.06 -1.64
CA SER A 388 -12.42 -11.04 -0.63
C SER A 388 -12.90 -12.37 -1.21
N GLU A 389 -13.44 -12.35 -2.43
CA GLU A 389 -13.96 -13.52 -3.11
C GLU A 389 -12.91 -14.30 -3.93
N ALA A 390 -11.71 -13.75 -4.06
CA ALA A 390 -10.63 -14.40 -4.80
C ALA A 390 -9.84 -15.35 -3.91
N ALA A 391 -9.45 -16.52 -4.42
CA ALA A 391 -8.61 -17.46 -3.69
C ALA A 391 -7.28 -16.82 -3.27
N PRO A 392 -6.75 -17.12 -2.07
CA PRO A 392 -5.47 -16.61 -1.63
C PRO A 392 -4.33 -17.00 -2.57
N VAL A 393 -3.47 -16.06 -2.89
CA VAL A 393 -2.26 -16.32 -3.70
C VAL A 393 -1.08 -16.58 -2.76
N SER A 394 -0.32 -17.65 -3.00
CA SER A 394 0.87 -17.96 -2.20
C SER A 394 2.00 -16.98 -2.44
N SER A 395 2.74 -16.64 -1.39
CA SER A 395 3.93 -15.78 -1.47
C SER A 395 4.98 -16.34 -2.43
N SER A 396 5.09 -17.66 -2.57
CA SER A 396 6.01 -18.31 -3.51
C SER A 396 5.67 -18.03 -4.98
N ARG A 397 4.39 -17.87 -5.32
CA ARG A 397 3.95 -17.48 -6.67
C ARG A 397 4.35 -16.04 -7.03
N ILE A 398 4.53 -15.20 -6.00
CA ILE A 398 4.89 -13.77 -6.13
C ILE A 398 6.40 -13.57 -6.02
N ALA A 399 7.12 -14.46 -5.33
CA ALA A 399 8.53 -14.33 -5.02
C ALA A 399 9.45 -14.13 -6.25
N THR A 400 9.03 -14.60 -7.42
CA THR A 400 9.76 -14.36 -8.68
C THR A 400 9.72 -12.91 -9.16
N ARG A 401 8.73 -12.10 -8.72
CA ARG A 401 8.56 -10.69 -9.08
C ARG A 401 9.22 -9.74 -8.08
N VAL A 402 9.40 -10.16 -6.84
CA VAL A 402 9.98 -9.38 -5.74
C VAL A 402 11.43 -8.90 -6.00
N PRO A 403 12.35 -9.69 -6.59
CA PRO A 403 13.73 -9.23 -6.83
C PRO A 403 13.83 -8.04 -7.78
N ALA A 404 13.01 -8.01 -8.85
CA ALA A 404 12.99 -6.89 -9.79
C ALA A 404 12.50 -5.59 -9.11
N MET A 405 11.56 -5.71 -8.19
CA MET A 405 11.05 -4.60 -7.37
C MET A 405 12.07 -4.14 -6.35
N ALA A 406 12.73 -5.04 -5.64
CA ALA A 406 13.79 -4.69 -4.70
C ALA A 406 14.94 -3.93 -5.40
N ALA A 407 15.29 -4.32 -6.63
CA ALA A 407 16.27 -3.63 -7.44
C ALA A 407 15.81 -2.23 -7.88
N ALA A 408 14.54 -2.07 -8.25
CA ALA A 408 13.95 -0.77 -8.61
C ALA A 408 13.88 0.17 -7.40
N VAL A 409 13.44 -0.32 -6.25
CA VAL A 409 13.43 0.42 -4.97
C VAL A 409 14.85 0.83 -4.57
N ALA A 410 15.85 -0.05 -4.71
CA ALA A 410 17.25 0.26 -4.42
C ALA A 410 17.84 1.32 -5.37
N GLN A 411 17.35 1.44 -6.61
CA GLN A 411 17.77 2.51 -7.52
C GLN A 411 17.18 3.87 -7.13
N VAL A 412 15.94 3.93 -6.65
CA VAL A 412 15.26 5.17 -6.22
C VAL A 412 15.79 5.67 -4.87
N ALA A 413 16.18 4.77 -3.96
CA ALA A 413 16.75 5.12 -2.66
C ALA A 413 18.14 5.80 -2.71
N ARG A 414 18.72 6.05 -3.90
CA ARG A 414 20.06 6.64 -4.09
C ARG A 414 20.08 8.18 -4.16
N LEU A 415 19.05 8.85 -3.68
CA LEU A 415 18.92 10.31 -3.81
C LEU A 415 19.62 11.07 -2.67
N PRO A 416 20.35 12.16 -2.92
CA PRO A 416 21.10 12.89 -1.89
C PRO A 416 20.18 13.81 -1.06
N VAL A 417 20.20 13.65 0.25
CA VAL A 417 19.58 14.58 1.21
C VAL A 417 20.64 15.55 1.76
N SER A 418 20.29 16.82 1.92
CA SER A 418 21.20 17.95 2.19
C SER A 418 21.73 18.09 3.63
N ARG A 419 21.54 17.14 4.50
CA ARG A 419 22.28 16.88 5.76
C ARG A 419 22.43 15.39 5.85
N GLY A 420 23.62 14.86 6.10
CA GLY A 420 23.93 13.44 5.98
C GLY A 420 22.78 12.55 6.47
N PRO A 421 22.39 11.52 5.71
CA PRO A 421 21.23 10.68 6.06
C PRO A 421 21.45 10.05 7.43
N VAL A 422 20.37 9.73 8.12
CA VAL A 422 20.44 8.89 9.32
C VAL A 422 21.11 7.58 8.94
N LEU A 423 22.12 7.18 9.68
CA LEU A 423 22.77 5.89 9.56
C LEU A 423 22.24 5.00 10.69
N ALA A 424 21.53 3.94 10.33
CA ALA A 424 21.10 2.92 11.30
C ALA A 424 22.30 2.21 11.92
N GLY A 425 22.11 1.49 13.02
CA GLY A 425 23.20 0.78 13.71
C GLY A 425 24.00 -0.14 12.77
N ILE A 426 23.35 -0.79 11.80
CA ILE A 426 24.05 -1.61 10.79
C ILE A 426 24.94 -0.79 9.86
N ASP A 427 24.53 0.42 9.46
CA ASP A 427 25.36 1.31 8.65
C ASP A 427 26.59 1.74 9.41
N VAL A 428 26.42 2.09 10.71
CA VAL A 428 27.52 2.48 11.59
C VAL A 428 28.48 1.32 11.82
N LEU A 429 27.97 0.11 12.03
CA LEU A 429 28.77 -1.11 12.17
C LEU A 429 29.58 -1.38 10.91
N SER A 430 28.94 -1.29 9.74
CA SER A 430 29.58 -1.44 8.44
C SER A 430 30.68 -0.39 8.20
N ALA A 431 30.39 0.88 8.49
CA ALA A 431 31.34 1.98 8.35
C ALA A 431 32.58 1.81 9.27
N ARG A 432 32.44 1.08 10.38
CA ARG A 432 33.53 0.69 11.28
C ARG A 432 34.19 -0.64 10.90
N GLY A 433 33.99 -1.14 9.68
CA GLY A 433 34.58 -2.38 9.18
C GLY A 433 34.17 -3.64 9.95
N PHE A 434 32.97 -3.63 10.57
CA PHE A 434 32.42 -4.74 11.37
C PHE A 434 33.28 -5.09 12.60
N ALA A 435 34.08 -4.19 13.11
CA ALA A 435 35.04 -4.45 14.20
C ALA A 435 34.40 -5.08 15.44
N ALA A 436 33.16 -4.70 15.79
CA ALA A 436 32.47 -5.24 16.96
C ALA A 436 32.13 -6.73 16.88
N VAL A 437 32.06 -7.30 15.67
CA VAL A 437 31.71 -8.70 15.42
C VAL A 437 32.88 -9.54 14.89
N ALA A 438 34.03 -8.91 14.65
CA ALA A 438 35.22 -9.58 14.11
C ALA A 438 35.69 -10.73 15.02
N GLY A 439 36.02 -11.87 14.42
CA GLY A 439 36.47 -13.09 15.12
C GLY A 439 35.36 -13.86 15.84
N LYS A 440 34.09 -13.51 15.64
CA LYS A 440 32.95 -14.11 16.39
C LYS A 440 32.05 -14.95 15.50
N ARG A 441 31.52 -16.04 16.08
CA ARG A 441 30.35 -16.76 15.56
C ARG A 441 29.13 -16.04 16.08
N ILE A 442 28.34 -15.47 15.16
CA ILE A 442 27.18 -14.62 15.49
C ILE A 442 25.87 -15.30 15.17
N ALA A 443 24.90 -15.17 16.06
CA ALA A 443 23.49 -15.41 15.79
C ALA A 443 22.78 -14.06 15.62
N LEU A 444 21.86 -13.95 14.66
CA LEU A 444 21.17 -12.71 14.35
C LEU A 444 19.67 -12.87 14.56
N VAL A 445 19.09 -11.99 15.39
CA VAL A 445 17.65 -11.78 15.50
C VAL A 445 17.27 -10.67 14.56
N THR A 446 16.50 -10.97 13.52
CA THR A 446 16.15 -9.98 12.50
C THR A 446 14.93 -10.42 11.68
N ASN A 447 14.47 -9.52 10.85
CA ASN A 447 13.50 -9.76 9.80
C ASN A 447 13.78 -8.83 8.61
N ARG A 448 12.82 -8.68 7.71
CA ARG A 448 12.89 -7.83 6.53
C ARG A 448 13.24 -6.36 6.85
N SER A 449 12.96 -5.88 8.06
CA SER A 449 13.32 -4.52 8.47
C SER A 449 14.81 -4.35 8.77
N GLY A 450 15.57 -5.45 8.91
CA GLY A 450 17.02 -5.45 9.08
C GLY A 450 17.76 -5.27 7.75
N PHE A 451 17.99 -4.02 7.35
CA PHE A 451 18.76 -3.67 6.16
C PHE A 451 19.51 -2.34 6.34
N ASP A 452 20.54 -2.13 5.56
CA ASP A 452 21.30 -0.87 5.55
C ASP A 452 20.63 0.20 4.68
N ARG A 453 21.15 1.41 4.72
CA ARG A 453 20.66 2.56 3.91
C ARG A 453 20.62 2.30 2.40
N PHE A 454 21.29 1.26 1.92
CA PHE A 454 21.33 0.86 0.51
C PHE A 454 20.38 -0.28 0.19
N GLY A 455 19.55 -0.73 1.16
CA GLY A 455 18.60 -1.83 1.03
C GLY A 455 19.25 -3.23 1.07
N ARG A 456 20.55 -3.34 1.48
CA ARG A 456 21.20 -4.64 1.63
C ARG A 456 20.79 -5.25 2.98
N ARG A 457 20.35 -6.51 2.97
CA ARG A 457 19.91 -7.19 4.20
C ARG A 457 21.07 -7.30 5.20
N THR A 458 20.78 -7.07 6.46
CA THR A 458 21.75 -7.27 7.55
C THR A 458 22.26 -8.71 7.60
N VAL A 459 21.43 -9.69 7.24
CA VAL A 459 21.82 -11.09 7.06
C VAL A 459 23.01 -11.21 6.10
N ASP A 460 22.89 -10.63 4.91
CA ASP A 460 23.92 -10.72 3.86
C ASP A 460 25.19 -9.96 4.24
N LEU A 461 25.04 -8.80 4.89
CA LEU A 461 26.14 -7.98 5.37
C LEU A 461 26.97 -8.71 6.45
N LEU A 462 26.30 -9.37 7.41
CA LEU A 462 26.97 -10.09 8.48
C LEU A 462 27.52 -11.43 8.00
N ALA A 463 26.88 -12.09 7.02
CA ALA A 463 27.44 -13.30 6.39
C ALA A 463 28.74 -13.02 5.64
N GLN A 464 28.94 -11.79 5.13
CA GLN A 464 30.11 -11.33 4.39
C GLN A 464 31.07 -10.50 5.25
N ALA A 465 30.75 -10.27 6.55
CA ALA A 465 31.56 -9.40 7.40
C ALA A 465 32.95 -9.98 7.63
N PRO A 466 34.03 -9.19 7.45
CA PRO A 466 35.40 -9.68 7.60
C PRO A 466 35.67 -10.27 8.97
N GLY A 467 36.11 -11.52 9.01
CA GLY A 467 36.45 -12.24 10.23
C GLY A 467 35.26 -12.64 11.12
N ALA A 468 34.03 -12.34 10.76
CA ALA A 468 32.83 -12.82 11.43
C ALA A 468 32.27 -14.06 10.74
N ARG A 469 31.50 -14.88 11.47
CA ARG A 469 30.78 -16.03 10.92
C ARG A 469 29.34 -16.01 11.42
N LEU A 470 28.41 -15.73 10.54
CA LEU A 470 26.96 -15.87 10.81
C LEU A 470 26.63 -17.38 10.87
N VAL A 471 26.05 -17.86 11.97
CA VAL A 471 25.80 -19.29 12.21
C VAL A 471 24.34 -19.64 12.45
N ALA A 472 23.49 -18.69 12.87
CA ALA A 472 22.07 -18.91 13.08
C ALA A 472 21.26 -17.62 12.83
N LEU A 473 20.02 -17.80 12.42
CA LEU A 473 19.03 -16.73 12.24
C LEU A 473 17.82 -17.01 13.13
N PHE A 474 17.27 -15.94 13.71
CA PHE A 474 16.04 -15.97 14.50
C PHE A 474 15.07 -14.94 13.93
N ALA A 475 13.86 -15.36 13.60
CA ALA A 475 12.81 -14.48 13.08
C ALA A 475 11.71 -14.27 14.14
N PRO A 476 11.38 -13.02 14.48
CA PRO A 476 10.26 -12.68 15.36
C PRO A 476 8.91 -12.95 14.71
N GLU A 477 7.83 -12.51 15.37
CA GLU A 477 6.49 -12.49 14.80
C GLU A 477 6.50 -11.91 13.38
N HIS A 478 5.63 -12.41 12.51
CA HIS A 478 5.56 -12.13 11.08
C HIS A 478 6.67 -12.75 10.23
N GLY A 479 7.63 -13.46 10.81
CA GLY A 479 8.69 -14.16 10.09
C GLY A 479 9.77 -13.25 9.51
N LEU A 480 10.71 -13.84 8.77
CA LEU A 480 11.81 -13.08 8.15
C LEU A 480 11.28 -12.11 7.06
N GLY A 481 10.18 -12.47 6.36
CA GLY A 481 9.54 -11.66 5.32
C GLY A 481 8.56 -10.58 5.82
N THR A 482 8.18 -10.60 7.10
CA THR A 482 7.14 -9.76 7.70
C THR A 482 5.75 -9.88 7.05
N ASP A 483 5.48 -10.99 6.39
CA ASP A 483 4.30 -11.25 5.56
C ASP A 483 3.40 -12.38 6.09
N VAL A 484 3.72 -12.92 7.28
CA VAL A 484 2.99 -14.04 7.90
C VAL A 484 2.34 -13.57 9.20
N ASP A 485 1.00 -13.69 9.30
CA ASP A 485 0.26 -13.47 10.56
C ASP A 485 0.00 -14.78 11.32
N GLU A 486 0.25 -15.93 10.70
CA GLU A 486 0.06 -17.24 11.30
C GLU A 486 1.36 -17.75 11.94
N LYS A 487 1.24 -18.70 12.87
CA LYS A 487 2.39 -19.41 13.44
C LYS A 487 3.16 -20.11 12.33
N PHE A 488 4.48 -19.96 12.33
CA PHE A 488 5.37 -20.60 11.36
C PHE A 488 6.46 -21.40 12.07
N GLY A 489 6.92 -22.47 11.42
CA GLY A 489 8.03 -23.31 11.88
C GLY A 489 9.40 -22.80 11.43
N ASP A 490 10.45 -23.52 11.82
CA ASP A 490 11.80 -23.26 11.34
C ASP A 490 11.89 -23.43 9.82
N THR A 491 12.61 -22.55 9.15
CA THR A 491 12.79 -22.51 7.68
C THR A 491 14.27 -22.32 7.34
N ILE A 492 14.60 -22.15 6.05
CA ILE A 492 15.97 -21.90 5.60
C ILE A 492 16.01 -20.60 4.80
N ASP A 493 16.98 -19.74 5.10
CA ASP A 493 17.29 -18.58 4.24
C ASP A 493 18.02 -19.07 3.00
N VAL A 494 17.36 -18.95 1.84
CA VAL A 494 17.86 -19.52 0.57
C VAL A 494 19.20 -18.90 0.16
N ALA A 495 19.46 -17.65 0.51
CA ALA A 495 20.69 -16.95 0.09
C ALA A 495 21.93 -17.39 0.90
N THR A 496 21.76 -17.68 2.19
CA THR A 496 22.86 -18.06 3.09
C THR A 496 22.90 -19.56 3.41
N GLY A 497 21.81 -20.29 3.16
CA GLY A 497 21.64 -21.68 3.55
C GLY A 497 21.46 -21.89 5.06
N LEU A 498 21.34 -20.82 5.85
CA LEU A 498 21.20 -20.90 7.30
C LEU A 498 19.77 -21.22 7.71
N VAL A 499 19.64 -21.95 8.82
CA VAL A 499 18.33 -22.19 9.45
C VAL A 499 17.83 -20.89 10.08
N ILE A 500 16.58 -20.56 9.79
CA ILE A 500 15.83 -19.50 10.43
C ILE A 500 14.97 -20.13 11.51
N HIS A 501 15.29 -19.88 12.77
CA HIS A 501 14.49 -20.35 13.89
C HIS A 501 13.33 -19.40 14.15
N SER A 502 12.11 -19.93 14.17
CA SER A 502 10.92 -19.17 14.51
C SER A 502 10.89 -18.79 15.98
N LEU A 503 10.66 -17.51 16.28
CA LEU A 503 10.36 -17.01 17.63
C LEU A 503 8.87 -16.63 17.76
N TYR A 504 8.00 -17.23 16.93
CA TYR A 504 6.56 -16.99 16.96
C TYR A 504 5.76 -18.32 16.97
N GLY A 505 4.76 -18.38 17.83
CA GLY A 505 3.97 -19.58 18.04
C GLY A 505 4.31 -20.25 19.38
N ASP A 506 4.71 -21.52 19.34
CA ASP A 506 4.95 -22.32 20.55
C ASP A 506 6.31 -21.96 21.21
N ARG A 507 7.25 -21.42 20.44
CA ARG A 507 8.53 -20.95 20.90
C ARG A 507 8.64 -19.42 20.68
N ARG A 508 8.71 -18.67 21.79
CA ARG A 508 8.91 -17.21 21.78
C ARG A 508 10.28 -16.81 22.34
N ARG A 509 10.99 -17.73 22.99
CA ARG A 509 12.29 -17.52 23.63
C ARG A 509 13.35 -18.33 22.89
N ILE A 510 14.55 -17.81 22.81
CA ILE A 510 15.70 -18.52 22.25
C ILE A 510 16.13 -19.60 23.24
N ALA A 511 16.05 -20.86 22.83
CA ALA A 511 16.51 -21.97 23.68
C ALA A 511 18.04 -21.91 23.86
N PRO A 512 18.59 -22.12 25.08
CA PRO A 512 20.02 -22.06 25.34
C PRO A 512 20.87 -22.95 24.43
N ALA A 513 20.33 -24.12 24.04
CA ALA A 513 21.01 -25.05 23.13
C ALA A 513 21.29 -24.44 21.76
N LEU A 514 20.45 -23.53 21.27
CA LEU A 514 20.66 -22.83 19.99
C LEU A 514 21.78 -21.78 20.06
N LEU A 515 22.24 -21.41 21.26
CA LEU A 515 23.36 -20.50 21.48
C LEU A 515 24.67 -21.20 21.89
N ALA A 516 24.71 -22.53 21.91
CA ALA A 516 25.90 -23.29 22.32
C ALA A 516 27.13 -22.94 21.47
N ASP A 517 26.93 -22.84 20.16
CA ASP A 517 27.98 -22.53 19.18
C ASP A 517 28.03 -21.05 18.77
N VAL A 518 27.41 -20.17 19.54
CA VAL A 518 27.34 -18.72 19.31
C VAL A 518 28.27 -17.98 20.28
N ASP A 519 29.04 -17.03 19.79
CA ASP A 519 29.91 -16.18 20.61
C ASP A 519 29.24 -14.83 20.93
N MET A 520 28.28 -14.41 20.10
CA MET A 520 27.54 -13.14 20.27
C MET A 520 26.16 -13.23 19.63
N LEU A 521 25.16 -12.69 20.31
CA LEU A 521 23.81 -12.49 19.78
C LEU A 521 23.71 -11.05 19.25
N VAL A 522 23.31 -10.89 18.00
CA VAL A 522 23.09 -9.59 17.35
C VAL A 522 21.58 -9.42 17.12
N LEU A 523 21.07 -8.21 17.36
CA LEU A 523 19.67 -7.86 17.11
C LEU A 523 19.61 -6.64 16.19
N ASP A 524 18.85 -6.77 15.11
CA ASP A 524 18.58 -5.70 14.12
C ASP A 524 17.11 -5.76 13.69
N LEU A 525 16.26 -4.96 14.32
CA LEU A 525 14.82 -4.90 14.11
C LEU A 525 14.36 -3.44 14.13
N GLN A 526 13.44 -3.09 13.23
CA GLN A 526 12.69 -1.85 13.29
C GLN A 526 11.43 -2.07 14.12
N ASP A 527 11.26 -1.33 15.20
CA ASP A 527 10.06 -1.34 16.04
C ASP A 527 8.95 -0.42 15.47
N ALA A 528 7.73 -0.59 15.98
CA ALA A 528 6.58 0.26 15.65
C ALA A 528 6.40 1.46 16.60
N GLY A 529 7.18 1.56 17.68
CA GLY A 529 7.09 2.63 18.68
C GLY A 529 5.90 2.49 19.64
N VAL A 530 5.30 1.30 19.75
CA VAL A 530 4.08 1.05 20.53
C VAL A 530 4.29 -0.13 21.47
N ARG A 531 3.91 0.04 22.77
CA ARG A 531 4.13 -0.95 23.83
C ARG A 531 3.69 -2.38 23.49
N PHE A 532 2.53 -2.55 22.86
CA PHE A 532 1.98 -3.87 22.58
C PHE A 532 2.51 -4.49 21.28
N PHE A 533 3.40 -3.80 20.54
CA PHE A 533 4.10 -4.41 19.44
C PHE A 533 5.16 -5.39 19.94
N THR A 534 5.12 -6.62 19.44
CA THR A 534 5.79 -7.78 20.05
C THR A 534 7.31 -7.78 19.99
N TYR A 535 7.91 -6.86 19.21
CA TYR A 535 9.36 -6.76 19.11
C TYR A 535 10.03 -6.27 20.41
N LEU A 536 9.29 -5.55 21.25
CA LEU A 536 9.76 -5.20 22.60
C LEU A 536 9.96 -6.45 23.47
N ALA A 537 9.03 -7.41 23.37
CA ALA A 537 9.18 -8.68 24.08
C ALA A 537 10.31 -9.55 23.46
N THR A 538 10.41 -9.54 22.12
CA THR A 538 11.51 -10.23 21.41
C THR A 538 12.87 -9.69 21.88
N LEU A 539 13.02 -8.36 21.99
CA LEU A 539 14.22 -7.72 22.54
C LEU A 539 14.53 -8.20 23.95
N GLY A 540 13.53 -8.16 24.85
CA GLY A 540 13.69 -8.60 26.24
C GLY A 540 14.10 -10.07 26.33
N TYR A 541 13.44 -10.95 25.58
CA TYR A 541 13.78 -12.37 25.55
C TYR A 541 15.16 -12.65 24.93
N ALA A 542 15.62 -11.84 23.99
CA ALA A 542 16.98 -11.94 23.47
C ALA A 542 18.04 -11.53 24.51
N LEU A 543 17.77 -10.49 25.29
CA LEU A 543 18.64 -10.09 26.43
C LEU A 543 18.73 -11.18 27.49
N GLU A 544 17.58 -11.74 27.89
CA GLU A 544 17.52 -12.86 28.85
C GLU A 544 18.29 -14.09 28.34
N ALA A 545 18.10 -14.45 27.05
CA ALA A 545 18.81 -15.58 26.45
C ALA A 545 20.32 -15.35 26.40
N GLY A 546 20.78 -14.13 26.04
CA GLY A 546 22.17 -13.75 26.04
C GLY A 546 22.78 -13.82 27.44
N ALA A 547 22.11 -13.32 28.49
CA ALA A 547 22.54 -13.39 29.86
C ALA A 547 22.63 -14.85 30.35
N ALA A 548 21.59 -15.65 30.14
CA ALA A 548 21.54 -17.06 30.55
C ALA A 548 22.61 -17.94 29.86
N ALA A 549 22.92 -17.64 28.59
CA ALA A 549 23.96 -18.34 27.84
C ALA A 549 25.36 -17.73 28.02
N HIS A 550 25.52 -16.68 28.82
CA HIS A 550 26.76 -15.89 28.95
C HIS A 550 27.31 -15.41 27.60
N ARG A 551 26.41 -14.98 26.69
CA ARG A 551 26.76 -14.44 25.38
C ARG A 551 26.48 -12.93 25.35
N PRO A 552 27.46 -12.11 24.91
CA PRO A 552 27.21 -10.69 24.71
C PRO A 552 26.07 -10.45 23.70
N VAL A 553 25.29 -9.41 23.97
CA VAL A 553 24.20 -8.99 23.08
C VAL A 553 24.57 -7.65 22.45
N LEU A 554 24.53 -7.59 21.13
CA LEU A 554 24.77 -6.39 20.33
C LEU A 554 23.46 -5.94 19.70
N VAL A 555 22.95 -4.76 20.05
CA VAL A 555 21.77 -4.15 19.44
C VAL A 555 22.21 -3.12 18.42
N LEU A 556 21.81 -3.32 17.16
CA LEU A 556 21.99 -2.36 16.07
C LEU A 556 20.77 -1.43 16.07
N ASP A 557 20.94 -0.22 16.60
CA ASP A 557 19.81 0.65 16.89
C ASP A 557 19.15 1.23 15.64
N ARG A 558 17.84 1.45 15.72
CA ARG A 558 16.98 2.01 14.66
C ARG A 558 16.07 3.10 15.21
N PRO A 559 15.56 4.01 14.35
CA PRO A 559 14.71 5.11 14.81
C PRO A 559 13.46 4.63 15.54
N ASP A 560 13.03 5.40 16.55
CA ASP A 560 11.64 5.35 16.97
C ASP A 560 10.79 5.95 15.83
N PRO A 561 9.92 5.19 15.19
CA PRO A 561 9.31 5.64 13.95
C PRO A 561 8.22 6.70 14.18
N LEU A 562 7.69 6.81 15.40
CA LEU A 562 6.70 7.81 15.81
C LEU A 562 7.32 9.11 16.33
N GLY A 563 8.66 9.13 16.52
CA GLY A 563 9.42 10.23 17.07
C GLY A 563 9.65 10.07 18.58
N GLY A 564 10.92 10.05 18.98
CA GLY A 564 11.31 9.76 20.38
C GLY A 564 11.05 10.88 21.37
N ASP A 565 10.67 12.08 20.96
CA ASP A 565 10.22 13.18 21.83
C ASP A 565 8.71 13.09 22.14
N THR A 566 7.94 12.37 21.34
CA THR A 566 6.52 12.09 21.57
C THR A 566 6.40 10.78 22.36
N PHE A 567 5.87 10.85 23.58
CA PHE A 567 5.60 9.66 24.41
C PHE A 567 4.35 9.89 25.25
N GLY A 568 3.67 8.83 25.63
CA GLY A 568 2.47 8.94 26.46
C GLY A 568 1.47 7.82 26.25
N GLY A 569 0.22 8.12 26.59
CA GLY A 569 -0.88 7.17 26.64
C GLY A 569 -0.90 6.35 27.93
N PRO A 570 -1.89 5.45 28.11
CA PRO A 570 -2.05 4.67 29.34
C PRO A 570 -0.78 3.89 29.70
N MET A 571 -0.34 4.04 30.93
CA MET A 571 0.80 3.31 31.49
C MET A 571 0.37 1.89 31.85
N ALA A 572 1.10 0.88 31.39
CA ALA A 572 0.82 -0.49 31.79
C ALA A 572 1.07 -0.69 33.28
N ASP A 573 0.15 -1.41 33.94
CA ASP A 573 0.34 -1.84 35.33
C ASP A 573 1.56 -2.76 35.48
N ALA A 574 2.23 -2.67 36.59
CA ALA A 574 3.28 -3.62 36.95
C ALA A 574 2.66 -5.02 37.12
N GLY A 575 3.24 -6.02 36.47
CA GLY A 575 2.75 -7.40 36.49
C GLY A 575 3.73 -8.36 35.83
N ALA A 576 3.29 -9.61 35.63
CA ALA A 576 4.08 -10.59 34.90
C ALA A 576 4.26 -10.15 33.43
N ALA A 577 5.49 -10.25 32.92
CA ALA A 577 5.80 -9.94 31.53
C ALA A 577 4.97 -10.82 30.57
N THR A 578 4.32 -10.19 29.60
CA THR A 578 3.56 -10.86 28.53
C THR A 578 4.21 -10.58 27.18
N PHE A 579 3.75 -11.27 26.14
CA PHE A 579 4.27 -11.04 24.80
C PHE A 579 3.90 -9.67 24.20
N THR A 580 2.81 -9.06 24.68
CA THR A 580 2.35 -7.71 24.29
C THR A 580 2.54 -6.66 25.41
N GLY A 581 3.22 -7.01 26.49
CA GLY A 581 3.48 -6.14 27.64
C GLY A 581 4.67 -6.64 28.46
N TYR A 582 5.86 -6.54 27.86
CA TYR A 582 7.08 -7.09 28.46
C TYR A 582 7.55 -6.31 29.71
N TYR A 583 7.35 -4.99 29.72
CA TYR A 583 7.70 -4.08 30.80
C TYR A 583 6.58 -3.04 30.99
N PRO A 584 6.38 -2.50 32.20
CA PRO A 584 5.45 -1.40 32.43
C PRO A 584 5.88 -0.13 31.68
N LEU A 585 5.33 0.07 30.49
CA LEU A 585 5.58 1.21 29.62
C LEU A 585 4.29 1.99 29.35
N PRO A 586 4.37 3.28 29.04
CA PRO A 586 3.24 3.96 28.42
C PRO A 586 2.93 3.35 27.05
N LEU A 587 1.76 3.61 26.52
CA LEU A 587 1.32 3.10 25.22
C LEU A 587 2.36 3.37 24.13
N GLN A 588 2.88 4.59 24.10
CA GLN A 588 3.98 5.02 23.23
C GLN A 588 5.18 5.42 24.10
N PRO A 589 6.25 4.61 24.17
CA PRO A 589 7.39 4.88 25.05
C PRO A 589 8.26 6.07 24.62
N GLY A 590 8.29 6.39 23.32
CA GLY A 590 9.18 7.40 22.75
C GLY A 590 10.66 7.03 22.94
N MET A 591 11.00 5.78 22.72
CA MET A 591 12.35 5.22 22.89
C MET A 591 12.70 4.26 21.78
N THR A 592 13.95 4.29 21.33
CA THR A 592 14.48 3.32 20.35
C THR A 592 14.67 1.94 21.02
N LEU A 593 14.78 0.88 20.20
CA LEU A 593 15.08 -0.46 20.76
C LEU A 593 16.39 -0.51 21.53
N GLY A 594 17.41 0.26 21.10
CA GLY A 594 18.67 0.36 21.83
C GLY A 594 18.52 1.00 23.22
N GLU A 595 17.66 2.02 23.32
CA GLU A 595 17.33 2.67 24.60
C GLU A 595 16.49 1.76 25.50
N LEU A 596 15.50 1.07 24.94
CA LEU A 596 14.69 0.07 25.63
C LEU A 596 15.53 -1.12 26.11
N ALA A 597 16.52 -1.55 25.33
CA ALA A 597 17.46 -2.61 25.75
C ALA A 597 18.21 -2.21 27.00
N ARG A 598 18.68 -0.95 27.09
CA ARG A 598 19.35 -0.42 28.29
C ARG A 598 18.40 -0.37 29.49
N LEU A 599 17.18 0.13 29.28
CA LEU A 599 16.14 0.19 30.31
C LEU A 599 15.81 -1.20 30.83
N PHE A 600 15.51 -2.18 29.97
CA PHE A 600 15.16 -3.52 30.40
C PHE A 600 16.29 -4.22 31.12
N ASN A 601 17.53 -4.12 30.60
CA ASN A 601 18.70 -4.75 31.20
C ASN A 601 18.95 -4.26 32.60
N ASP A 602 18.79 -2.96 32.84
CA ASP A 602 18.97 -2.33 34.16
C ASP A 602 17.79 -2.64 35.09
N ARG A 603 16.58 -2.28 34.71
CA ARG A 603 15.39 -2.32 35.57
C ARG A 603 14.90 -3.73 35.93
N LEU A 604 15.08 -4.68 35.01
CA LEU A 604 14.76 -6.09 35.26
C LEU A 604 15.95 -6.89 35.79
N HIS A 605 17.10 -6.24 35.97
CA HIS A 605 18.34 -6.90 36.45
C HIS A 605 18.72 -8.12 35.61
N ILE A 606 18.56 -8.02 34.27
CA ILE A 606 18.79 -9.14 33.36
C ILE A 606 20.27 -9.57 33.37
N GLY A 607 21.18 -8.62 33.50
CA GLY A 607 22.63 -8.87 33.59
C GLY A 607 23.26 -9.27 32.25
N ALA A 608 22.64 -8.93 31.11
CA ALA A 608 23.21 -9.15 29.79
C ALA A 608 24.43 -8.25 29.56
N ALA A 609 25.50 -8.80 29.00
CA ALA A 609 26.64 -8.02 28.51
C ALA A 609 26.21 -7.25 27.21
N LEU A 610 25.46 -6.16 27.42
CA LEU A 610 24.82 -5.39 26.38
C LEU A 610 25.75 -4.35 25.76
N THR A 611 25.79 -4.30 24.45
CA THR A 611 26.35 -3.19 23.65
C THR A 611 25.29 -2.69 22.68
N VAL A 612 25.11 -1.37 22.60
CA VAL A 612 24.25 -0.74 21.58
C VAL A 612 25.15 -0.03 20.57
N VAL A 613 24.97 -0.31 19.29
CA VAL A 613 25.56 0.48 18.20
C VAL A 613 24.57 1.61 17.87
N PRO A 614 24.86 2.85 18.31
CA PRO A 614 23.92 3.94 18.11
C PRO A 614 23.86 4.35 16.64
N MET A 615 22.75 4.94 16.25
CA MET A 615 22.59 5.61 14.95
C MET A 615 23.52 6.84 14.86
N ALA A 616 23.84 7.24 13.64
CA ALA A 616 24.45 8.54 13.37
C ALA A 616 23.47 9.46 12.63
N ASN A 617 23.55 10.77 12.90
CA ASN A 617 22.70 11.82 12.33
C ASN A 617 21.19 11.73 12.69
N TYR A 618 20.82 10.85 13.61
CA TYR A 618 19.47 10.79 14.15
C TYR A 618 19.28 11.82 15.26
N ALA A 619 18.14 12.50 15.25
CA ALA A 619 17.68 13.35 16.33
C ALA A 619 16.32 12.84 16.83
N ARG A 620 16.10 12.88 18.14
CA ARG A 620 14.91 12.35 18.82
C ARG A 620 13.59 12.84 18.23
N ALA A 621 13.54 14.12 17.81
CA ALA A 621 12.35 14.71 17.20
C ALA A 621 12.02 14.16 15.79
N MET A 622 12.94 13.41 15.15
CA MET A 622 12.71 12.85 13.83
C MET A 622 11.70 11.71 13.91
N ARG A 623 10.67 11.78 13.07
CA ARG A 623 9.81 10.66 12.70
C ARG A 623 10.47 9.86 11.61
N PHE A 624 9.97 8.66 11.33
CA PHE A 624 10.62 7.79 10.34
C PHE A 624 10.79 8.46 8.97
N GLY A 625 9.77 9.20 8.49
CA GLY A 625 9.84 9.94 7.23
C GLY A 625 10.94 11.00 7.16
N ASP A 626 11.39 11.53 8.29
CA ASP A 626 12.43 12.56 8.38
C ASP A 626 13.84 11.97 8.32
N THR A 627 13.96 10.65 8.50
CA THR A 627 15.27 9.96 8.59
C THR A 627 15.91 9.71 7.23
N GLY A 628 15.12 9.70 6.17
CA GLY A 628 15.56 9.30 4.84
C GLY A 628 15.89 7.80 4.69
N LEU A 629 15.55 6.98 5.69
CA LEU A 629 15.63 5.52 5.61
C LEU A 629 14.42 4.96 4.84
N GLY A 630 14.63 3.85 4.12
CA GLY A 630 13.54 3.15 3.43
C GLY A 630 12.56 2.50 4.41
N TRP A 631 11.27 2.71 4.24
CA TRP A 631 10.24 2.00 5.00
C TRP A 631 9.99 0.61 4.42
N VAL A 632 9.82 -0.36 5.29
CA VAL A 632 9.26 -1.68 4.94
C VAL A 632 8.12 -1.98 5.89
N ALA A 633 7.10 -2.67 5.38
CA ALA A 633 5.99 -3.10 6.21
C ALA A 633 6.49 -3.96 7.38
N LEU A 634 6.17 -3.57 8.61
CA LEU A 634 6.56 -4.30 9.83
C LEU A 634 5.67 -5.51 10.09
N SER A 635 4.46 -5.46 9.57
CA SER A 635 3.47 -6.54 9.53
C SER A 635 2.59 -6.36 8.29
N PRO A 636 1.74 -7.34 7.95
CA PRO A 636 0.82 -7.23 6.81
C PRO A 636 -0.06 -5.98 6.82
N ASN A 637 -0.35 -5.40 7.99
CA ASN A 637 -1.19 -4.22 8.15
C ASN A 637 -0.44 -2.94 8.56
N LEU A 638 0.82 -3.00 9.02
CA LEU A 638 1.68 -1.83 9.27
C LEU A 638 2.53 -1.52 8.04
N ARG A 639 1.87 -1.14 6.95
CA ARG A 639 2.47 -1.04 5.61
C ARG A 639 3.17 0.29 5.35
N ASP A 640 2.72 1.36 6.00
CA ASP A 640 3.15 2.73 5.73
C ASP A 640 3.07 3.61 6.98
N GLY A 641 3.52 4.85 6.86
CA GLY A 641 3.51 5.82 7.95
C GLY A 641 2.10 6.25 8.38
N ALA A 642 1.09 6.14 7.52
CA ALA A 642 -0.29 6.47 7.89
C ALA A 642 -0.87 5.39 8.82
N ALA A 643 -0.74 4.12 8.45
CA ALA A 643 -1.13 3.00 9.30
C ALA A 643 -0.36 3.03 10.64
N LEU A 644 0.94 3.31 10.59
CA LEU A 644 1.78 3.41 11.76
C LEU A 644 1.32 4.51 12.72
N SER A 645 0.99 5.70 12.21
CA SER A 645 0.54 6.84 13.05
C SER A 645 -0.78 6.59 13.76
N LEU A 646 -1.64 5.74 13.18
CA LEU A 646 -2.95 5.38 13.72
C LEU A 646 -2.93 4.10 14.57
N TYR A 647 -1.84 3.34 14.49
CA TYR A 647 -1.71 2.06 15.21
C TYR A 647 -1.78 2.21 16.74
N PRO A 648 -1.14 3.19 17.41
CA PRO A 648 -1.31 3.40 18.85
C PRO A 648 -2.75 3.73 19.24
N GLU A 649 -3.53 4.31 18.33
CA GLU A 649 -4.92 4.72 18.56
C GLU A 649 -5.88 3.54 18.39
N THR A 650 -6.01 3.05 17.18
CA THR A 650 -7.02 2.03 16.86
C THR A 650 -6.59 0.62 17.24
N GLY A 651 -5.29 0.31 17.28
CA GLY A 651 -4.77 -0.94 17.82
C GLY A 651 -5.11 -1.15 19.31
N LEU A 652 -5.34 -0.06 20.05
CA LEU A 652 -5.77 -0.11 21.44
C LEU A 652 -7.13 -0.81 21.63
N ILE A 653 -8.03 -0.70 20.65
CA ILE A 653 -9.37 -1.29 20.68
C ILE A 653 -9.50 -2.61 19.90
N GLU A 654 -8.43 -3.09 19.30
CA GLU A 654 -8.43 -4.25 18.42
C GLU A 654 -8.89 -5.55 19.10
N GLY A 655 -8.76 -5.66 20.43
CA GLY A 655 -9.24 -6.82 21.18
C GLY A 655 -10.76 -6.92 21.29
N ALA A 656 -11.52 -5.88 20.93
CA ALA A 656 -12.99 -5.87 20.93
C ALA A 656 -13.56 -6.41 19.61
N GLU A 657 -14.88 -6.66 19.60
CA GLU A 657 -15.62 -7.09 18.39
C GLU A 657 -15.87 -5.90 17.45
N VAL A 658 -14.78 -5.28 16.97
CA VAL A 658 -14.79 -4.24 15.94
C VAL A 658 -13.66 -4.49 14.94
N SER A 659 -13.88 -4.14 13.68
CA SER A 659 -12.80 -4.11 12.71
C SER A 659 -12.06 -2.78 12.84
N VAL A 660 -10.74 -2.83 12.91
CA VAL A 660 -9.84 -1.66 12.82
C VAL A 660 -9.30 -1.49 11.40
N GLY A 661 -10.03 -2.00 10.41
CA GLY A 661 -9.68 -1.85 9.00
C GLY A 661 -8.58 -2.79 8.52
N ARG A 662 -8.24 -3.85 9.26
CA ARG A 662 -7.28 -4.86 8.76
C ARG A 662 -7.77 -5.45 7.45
N GLY A 663 -6.84 -5.62 6.52
CA GLY A 663 -7.19 -6.10 5.20
C GLY A 663 -7.96 -5.07 4.34
N THR A 664 -7.95 -3.78 4.65
CA THR A 664 -8.45 -2.69 3.80
C THR A 664 -7.30 -1.86 3.21
N GLU A 665 -7.63 -0.87 2.39
CA GLU A 665 -6.63 0.09 1.89
C GLU A 665 -6.07 0.99 3.00
N THR A 666 -6.82 1.18 4.09
CA THR A 666 -6.45 2.05 5.20
C THR A 666 -6.53 1.29 6.53
N PRO A 667 -5.65 0.28 6.76
CA PRO A 667 -5.61 -0.42 8.04
C PRO A 667 -5.32 0.59 9.15
N PHE A 668 -5.98 0.40 10.28
CA PHE A 668 -5.97 1.31 11.43
C PHE A 668 -6.58 2.70 11.17
N GLY A 669 -6.87 3.05 9.91
CA GLY A 669 -7.49 4.31 9.51
C GLY A 669 -9.02 4.31 9.51
N VAL A 670 -9.64 3.13 9.67
CA VAL A 670 -11.08 2.98 9.78
C VAL A 670 -11.43 2.04 10.93
N VAL A 671 -12.51 2.36 11.65
CA VAL A 671 -13.04 1.53 12.73
C VAL A 671 -14.52 1.31 12.48
N GLY A 672 -14.99 0.06 12.51
CA GLY A 672 -16.40 -0.22 12.26
C GLY A 672 -16.82 -1.64 12.55
N ALA A 673 -18.14 -1.86 12.48
CA ALA A 673 -18.79 -3.17 12.59
C ALA A 673 -20.17 -3.10 11.91
N PRO A 674 -20.82 -4.24 11.59
CA PRO A 674 -22.14 -4.24 10.98
C PRO A 674 -23.26 -3.64 11.84
N TRP A 675 -23.03 -3.51 13.15
CA TRP A 675 -23.98 -3.00 14.15
C TRP A 675 -23.71 -1.55 14.56
N ILE A 676 -22.69 -0.87 13.98
CA ILE A 676 -22.37 0.53 14.25
C ILE A 676 -23.12 1.42 13.25
N ASP A 677 -23.70 2.53 13.76
CA ASP A 677 -24.09 3.65 12.92
C ASP A 677 -22.90 4.63 12.84
N GLY A 678 -22.27 4.68 11.67
CA GLY A 678 -21.06 5.48 11.48
C GLY A 678 -21.28 6.98 11.60
N ARG A 679 -22.47 7.49 11.26
CA ARG A 679 -22.81 8.91 11.40
C ARG A 679 -22.94 9.32 12.86
N ILE A 680 -23.69 8.53 13.63
CA ILE A 680 -23.86 8.77 15.07
C ILE A 680 -22.52 8.68 15.79
N LEU A 681 -21.70 7.67 15.48
CA LEU A 681 -20.37 7.54 16.07
C LEU A 681 -19.46 8.72 15.72
N ALA A 682 -19.48 9.17 14.47
CA ALA A 682 -18.70 10.35 14.05
C ALA A 682 -19.12 11.62 14.81
N ASP A 683 -20.42 11.83 15.03
CA ASP A 683 -20.93 12.99 15.76
C ASP A 683 -20.58 12.93 17.25
N ASP A 684 -20.67 11.75 17.87
CA ASP A 684 -20.23 11.52 19.26
C ASP A 684 -18.74 11.88 19.44
N LEU A 685 -17.88 11.43 18.51
CA LEU A 685 -16.45 11.70 18.55
C LEU A 685 -16.11 13.17 18.27
N ARG A 686 -16.79 13.81 17.32
CA ARG A 686 -16.61 15.27 17.06
C ARG A 686 -16.98 16.12 18.27
N ALA A 687 -18.02 15.71 19.02
CA ALA A 687 -18.44 16.41 20.24
C ALA A 687 -17.34 16.40 21.33
N MET A 688 -16.41 15.43 21.30
CA MET A 688 -15.29 15.34 22.25
C MET A 688 -14.15 16.33 21.93
N ARG A 689 -14.17 16.99 20.76
CA ARG A 689 -13.21 18.05 20.34
C ARG A 689 -11.74 17.59 20.32
N LEU A 690 -11.51 16.38 19.89
CA LEU A 690 -10.18 15.80 19.75
C LEU A 690 -9.41 16.47 18.60
N ALA A 691 -8.08 16.36 18.64
CA ALA A 691 -7.21 16.81 17.56
C ALA A 691 -7.18 15.80 16.38
N ALA A 692 -8.35 15.32 15.97
CA ALA A 692 -8.56 14.34 14.91
C ALA A 692 -9.84 14.68 14.13
N THR A 693 -9.94 14.26 12.87
CA THR A 693 -11.18 14.34 12.12
C THR A 693 -11.81 12.96 11.99
N PHE A 694 -13.14 12.92 12.05
CA PHE A 694 -13.94 11.71 11.99
C PHE A 694 -14.99 11.85 10.90
N SER A 695 -14.96 10.94 9.92
CA SER A 695 -15.93 10.89 8.84
C SER A 695 -16.64 9.53 8.83
N PRO A 696 -17.97 9.48 8.63
CA PRO A 696 -18.65 8.21 8.44
C PRO A 696 -18.06 7.46 7.26
N VAL A 697 -17.94 6.14 7.38
CA VAL A 697 -17.39 5.28 6.33
C VAL A 697 -18.06 3.93 6.32
N ARG A 698 -18.16 3.31 5.12
CA ARG A 698 -18.42 1.91 4.92
C ARG A 698 -17.19 1.24 4.33
N PHE A 699 -16.89 0.04 4.80
CA PHE A 699 -15.76 -0.73 4.32
C PHE A 699 -15.99 -2.23 4.51
N VAL A 700 -15.23 -3.05 3.79
CA VAL A 700 -15.24 -4.50 3.93
C VAL A 700 -13.84 -4.92 4.37
N PRO A 701 -13.65 -5.38 5.61
CA PRO A 701 -12.37 -5.91 6.04
C PRO A 701 -12.10 -7.26 5.36
N ALA A 702 -10.87 -7.48 4.90
CA ALA A 702 -10.44 -8.77 4.38
C ALA A 702 -9.70 -9.60 5.44
N GLU A 703 -9.58 -9.07 6.67
CA GLU A 703 -8.95 -9.76 7.81
C GLU A 703 -9.63 -9.38 9.13
N GLY A 704 -9.49 -10.26 10.13
CA GLY A 704 -9.98 -10.02 11.48
C GLY A 704 -11.51 -10.11 11.62
N PRO A 705 -12.09 -9.43 12.63
CA PRO A 705 -13.54 -9.42 12.85
C PRO A 705 -14.28 -8.90 11.61
N TYR A 706 -15.41 -9.56 11.28
CA TYR A 706 -16.28 -9.20 10.16
C TYR A 706 -15.64 -9.30 8.77
N HIS A 707 -14.62 -10.17 8.62
CA HIS A 707 -14.05 -10.49 7.31
C HIS A 707 -15.14 -10.72 6.25
N GLY A 708 -15.03 -10.06 5.09
CA GLY A 708 -15.99 -10.18 4.00
C GLY A 708 -17.36 -9.55 4.24
N THR A 709 -17.59 -8.92 5.39
CA THR A 709 -18.87 -8.32 5.76
C THR A 709 -18.78 -6.79 5.66
N VAL A 710 -19.81 -6.14 5.14
CA VAL A 710 -19.88 -4.68 5.14
C VAL A 710 -19.96 -4.16 6.58
N CYS A 711 -19.02 -3.33 6.96
CA CYS A 711 -18.98 -2.62 8.23
C CYS A 711 -19.31 -1.14 8.01
N GLU A 712 -20.09 -0.58 8.91
CA GLU A 712 -20.27 0.86 9.06
C GLU A 712 -19.41 1.36 10.22
N GLY A 713 -18.94 2.59 10.14
CA GLY A 713 -18.09 3.17 11.19
C GLY A 713 -17.52 4.52 10.85
N VAL A 714 -16.32 4.77 11.32
CA VAL A 714 -15.63 6.05 11.11
C VAL A 714 -14.27 5.88 10.46
N ARG A 715 -13.94 6.77 9.55
CA ARG A 715 -12.58 7.06 9.09
C ARG A 715 -11.96 8.08 10.02
N ILE A 716 -10.70 7.89 10.35
CA ILE A 716 -9.93 8.71 11.27
C ILE A 716 -8.76 9.31 10.51
N GLU A 717 -8.60 10.62 10.63
CA GLU A 717 -7.45 11.34 10.10
C GLU A 717 -6.79 12.14 11.23
N LEU A 718 -5.48 11.93 11.41
CA LEU A 718 -4.68 12.62 12.41
C LEU A 718 -3.79 13.67 11.72
N PRO A 719 -3.89 14.95 12.05
CA PRO A 719 -2.89 15.92 11.67
C PRO A 719 -1.53 15.55 12.29
N PRO A 720 -0.42 15.69 11.55
CA PRO A 720 0.90 15.35 12.07
C PRO A 720 1.22 16.04 13.39
N GLY A 721 1.49 15.29 14.45
CA GLY A 721 1.90 15.80 15.76
C GLY A 721 0.79 16.43 16.61
N ALA A 722 -0.48 16.29 16.24
CA ALA A 722 -1.59 16.98 16.91
C ALA A 722 -2.22 16.16 18.05
N ALA A 723 -2.25 14.83 17.96
CA ALA A 723 -2.91 13.98 18.96
C ALA A 723 -1.93 13.56 20.09
N ARG A 724 -2.46 13.45 21.30
CA ARG A 724 -1.78 12.78 22.41
C ARG A 724 -1.83 11.28 22.16
N PRO A 725 -0.76 10.53 22.45
CA PRO A 725 -0.74 9.08 22.23
C PRO A 725 -1.90 8.36 22.93
N GLY A 726 -2.74 7.65 22.18
CA GLY A 726 -3.87 6.88 22.68
C GLY A 726 -5.15 7.67 22.95
N GLU A 727 -5.14 8.99 22.85
CA GLU A 727 -6.31 9.84 23.13
C GLU A 727 -7.51 9.47 22.23
N VAL A 728 -7.27 9.29 20.95
CA VAL A 728 -8.33 8.92 19.99
C VAL A 728 -8.81 7.50 20.24
N GLY A 729 -7.92 6.59 20.57
CA GLY A 729 -8.27 5.20 20.91
C GLY A 729 -9.14 5.09 22.17
N LEU A 730 -8.81 5.85 23.20
CA LEU A 730 -9.61 5.94 24.42
C LEU A 730 -10.99 6.59 24.17
N ALA A 731 -11.03 7.62 23.35
CA ALA A 731 -12.28 8.27 22.94
C ALA A 731 -13.18 7.34 22.12
N LEU A 732 -12.61 6.57 21.19
CA LEU A 732 -13.33 5.53 20.46
C LEU A 732 -13.90 4.48 21.41
N ALA A 733 -13.08 3.97 22.34
CA ALA A 733 -13.53 2.99 23.33
C ALA A 733 -14.69 3.52 24.17
N LEU A 734 -14.59 4.78 24.64
CA LEU A 734 -15.62 5.44 25.41
C LEU A 734 -16.91 5.64 24.62
N ALA A 735 -16.84 6.13 23.39
CA ALA A 735 -18.00 6.37 22.53
C ALA A 735 -18.71 5.04 22.19
N LEU A 736 -17.95 4.02 21.80
CA LEU A 736 -18.50 2.69 21.47
C LEU A 736 -19.13 2.02 22.70
N HIS A 737 -18.45 2.07 23.85
CA HIS A 737 -18.98 1.50 25.09
C HIS A 737 -20.27 2.18 25.54
N ARG A 738 -20.34 3.50 25.52
CA ARG A 738 -21.55 4.25 25.88
C ARG A 738 -22.72 3.98 24.93
N ARG A 739 -22.44 3.86 23.64
CA ARG A 739 -23.48 3.68 22.62
C ARG A 739 -23.93 2.21 22.49
N TYR A 740 -23.00 1.28 22.61
CA TYR A 740 -23.21 -0.14 22.35
C TYR A 740 -22.66 -1.03 23.48
N PRO A 741 -23.06 -0.84 24.77
CA PRO A 741 -22.45 -1.53 25.91
C PRO A 741 -22.58 -3.07 25.87
N ALA A 742 -23.61 -3.60 25.20
CA ALA A 742 -23.78 -5.03 25.01
C ALA A 742 -22.86 -5.64 23.95
N ARG A 743 -22.33 -4.82 23.04
CA ARG A 743 -21.47 -5.24 21.92
C ARG A 743 -20.00 -4.89 22.18
N PHE A 744 -19.74 -3.69 22.66
CA PHE A 744 -18.40 -3.23 22.95
C PHE A 744 -18.13 -3.23 24.46
N ARG A 745 -17.38 -4.22 24.92
CA ARG A 745 -17.05 -4.41 26.34
C ARG A 745 -15.62 -3.97 26.60
N ILE A 746 -15.42 -3.13 27.61
CA ILE A 746 -14.09 -2.65 28.02
C ILE A 746 -13.17 -3.80 28.45
N GLU A 747 -13.72 -4.88 29.00
CA GLU A 747 -12.97 -6.07 29.37
C GLU A 747 -12.12 -6.63 28.22
N ALA A 748 -12.65 -6.59 26.98
CA ALA A 748 -11.96 -7.11 25.80
C ALA A 748 -10.68 -6.32 25.44
N ILE A 749 -10.60 -5.06 25.84
CA ILE A 749 -9.46 -4.18 25.54
C ILE A 749 -8.57 -3.90 26.76
N ARG A 750 -8.87 -4.43 27.94
CA ARG A 750 -8.09 -4.20 29.18
C ARG A 750 -6.59 -4.48 29.00
N ALA A 751 -6.26 -5.54 28.28
CA ALA A 751 -4.87 -5.91 28.02
C ALA A 751 -4.14 -4.87 27.15
N SER A 752 -4.80 -4.34 26.12
CA SER A 752 -4.22 -3.32 25.21
C SER A 752 -4.12 -1.96 25.92
N VAL A 753 -5.13 -1.58 26.68
CA VAL A 753 -5.10 -0.37 27.55
C VAL A 753 -3.97 -0.50 28.57
N GLY A 754 -3.78 -1.68 29.16
CA GLY A 754 -2.69 -1.98 30.08
C GLY A 754 -2.82 -1.38 31.48
N SER A 755 -3.58 -0.31 31.66
CA SER A 755 -3.87 0.34 32.94
C SER A 755 -5.25 -0.06 33.43
N ARG A 756 -5.32 -0.70 34.60
CA ARG A 756 -6.57 -1.09 35.24
C ARG A 756 -7.39 0.14 35.59
N GLU A 757 -6.75 1.16 36.16
CA GLU A 757 -7.39 2.41 36.53
C GLU A 757 -8.04 3.09 35.31
N VAL A 758 -7.35 3.21 34.19
CA VAL A 758 -7.87 3.81 32.96
C VAL A 758 -9.02 2.95 32.38
N ALA A 759 -8.90 1.63 32.40
CA ALA A 759 -9.95 0.73 31.95
C ALA A 759 -11.22 0.83 32.82
N ASP A 760 -11.09 0.92 34.14
CA ASP A 760 -12.21 1.11 35.07
C ASP A 760 -12.87 2.48 34.88
N MET A 761 -12.11 3.52 34.54
CA MET A 761 -12.64 4.85 34.22
C MET A 761 -13.44 4.83 32.91
N LEU A 762 -12.95 4.11 31.88
CA LEU A 762 -13.70 3.90 30.62
C LEU A 762 -15.01 3.17 30.88
N GLU A 763 -15.01 2.10 31.67
CA GLU A 763 -16.20 1.32 32.02
C GLU A 763 -17.19 2.16 32.84
N ALA A 764 -16.70 3.04 33.73
CA ALA A 764 -17.51 3.99 34.47
C ALA A 764 -18.01 5.18 33.63
N GLY A 765 -17.64 5.28 32.35
CA GLY A 765 -18.03 6.33 31.44
C GLY A 765 -17.48 7.73 31.82
N ARG A 766 -16.29 7.80 32.44
CA ARG A 766 -15.62 9.08 32.75
C ARG A 766 -15.29 9.84 31.47
N SER A 767 -15.15 11.15 31.57
CA SER A 767 -14.77 11.99 30.42
C SER A 767 -13.32 11.75 30.02
N ILE A 768 -12.99 12.02 28.73
CA ILE A 768 -11.61 11.93 28.24
C ILE A 768 -10.68 12.85 29.02
N ASP A 769 -11.11 14.05 29.37
CA ASP A 769 -10.31 14.99 30.17
C ASP A 769 -9.98 14.45 31.58
N GLU A 770 -10.88 13.67 32.20
CA GLU A 770 -10.59 13.01 33.48
C GLU A 770 -9.57 11.88 33.31
N ILE A 771 -9.72 11.08 32.26
CA ILE A 771 -8.82 9.99 31.94
C ILE A 771 -7.42 10.54 31.61
N GLU A 772 -7.31 11.57 30.78
CA GLU A 772 -6.04 12.18 30.39
C GLU A 772 -5.27 12.76 31.59
N ARG A 773 -5.95 13.30 32.60
CA ARG A 773 -5.27 13.77 33.82
C ARG A 773 -4.58 12.62 34.58
N VAL A 774 -5.19 11.44 34.60
CA VAL A 774 -4.59 10.24 35.21
C VAL A 774 -3.41 9.76 34.37
N VAL A 775 -3.58 9.70 33.06
CA VAL A 775 -2.54 9.34 32.09
C VAL A 775 -1.32 10.28 32.22
N ASP A 776 -1.53 11.59 32.28
CA ASP A 776 -0.46 12.59 32.46
C ASP A 776 0.33 12.37 33.77
N ALA A 777 -0.38 12.08 34.86
CA ALA A 777 0.27 11.79 36.13
C ALA A 777 1.14 10.52 36.09
N GLN A 778 0.67 9.46 35.45
CA GLN A 778 1.41 8.23 35.22
C GLN A 778 2.66 8.48 34.36
N ASN A 779 2.50 9.21 33.27
CA ASN A 779 3.59 9.51 32.33
C ASN A 779 4.68 10.42 32.92
N ALA A 780 4.35 11.31 33.86
CA ALA A 780 5.33 12.16 34.50
C ALA A 780 6.43 11.39 35.31
N ALA A 781 6.08 10.23 35.86
CA ALA A 781 7.05 9.33 36.48
C ALA A 781 7.97 8.68 35.46
N PHE A 782 7.41 8.16 34.35
CA PHE A 782 8.17 7.52 33.30
C PHE A 782 9.10 8.50 32.56
N ALA A 783 8.69 9.76 32.39
CA ALA A 783 9.54 10.81 31.81
C ALA A 783 10.88 10.94 32.53
N ARG A 784 10.87 10.89 33.86
CA ARG A 784 12.09 10.91 34.67
C ARG A 784 12.91 9.63 34.58
N GLU A 785 12.23 8.48 34.57
CA GLU A 785 12.84 7.17 34.45
C GLU A 785 13.58 6.99 33.13
N ARG A 786 12.92 7.22 32.01
CA ARG A 786 13.51 7.00 30.69
C ARG A 786 14.74 7.88 30.43
N GLY A 787 14.80 9.08 31.06
CA GLY A 787 15.87 10.05 30.85
C GLY A 787 17.28 9.49 31.06
N ALA A 788 17.45 8.52 31.99
CA ALA A 788 18.73 7.86 32.25
C ALA A 788 19.19 6.90 31.15
N PHE A 789 18.29 6.48 30.26
CA PHE A 789 18.53 5.46 29.22
C PHE A 789 18.60 6.02 27.82
N LEU A 790 18.25 7.30 27.63
CA LEU A 790 18.26 7.95 26.33
C LEU A 790 19.70 8.03 25.77
N ILE A 791 19.80 7.88 24.44
CA ILE A 791 21.06 7.91 23.68
C ILE A 791 21.12 9.18 22.80
N TYR A 792 19.96 9.66 22.32
CA TYR A 792 19.84 10.75 21.38
C TYR A 792 19.18 11.99 21.94
#